data_72e01f702dfee047025a9ec6aa6a71a4
#
_entry.id   72e01f702dfee047025a9ec6aa6a71a4
#
_cell.length_a   1.000
_cell.length_b   1.000
_cell.length_c   1.000
_cell.angle_alpha   90.00
_cell.angle_beta   90.00
_cell.angle_gamma   90.00
#
_symmetry.space_group_name_H-M   'P 1'
#
loop_
_entity.id
_entity.type
_entity.pdbx_description
1 polymer ?
#
loop_
_entity_poly.entity_id
_entity_poly.type
_entity_poly.pdbx_seq_one_letter_code
_entity_poly.pdbx_strand_id
1 'polypeptide(L)'
;MFNEKDQLAIDTIRALSIDAIEKANSGHPGLPMGAAPMAYTLWTRHLNFNPQSKDFFNRDRFILSAGHGSALLYSLLHVSGSLELEELKQFRQWGSKTPGHPEYRHTDGVEVTTGPLGQGFAMSVGMALAESHLAGKFNKDQFDIVNHYTYVLASDGDLMEGISHEAASFAGHNQLDKLIVLYDSNDISLDGDLDKSFSEDTKQRFEAYGWNYILVENGNDLDEIDNAITQAKSQQGPTIIEVKTIIGFGSPNKAGSNGVHGAPLGEEERALTFKEYGLDPEKRFNVPEDVYEIFKSTMLKRASENEEAWNNMLKNYSEAYPELAEEFKLAMSGKLPNNYADALPEYDLNHSGASRADSGEIIQKLSEFVPSFFGGSADLAGSNKSNVKEAKDYNKDTPEGKNVWFGVREFAMGAAINGMAAHGGLHPYAATFFVFSDYLKPALRLSSIMGLNSTFIFTHDSIAVGEDGPTHEPIEQLAGLRAIPNMNVIRPADGNETRVAWEVALESEHTPTSLVLTRQNLPTLDVDKQTVENGVRKGAYIVFETEQQLEYLLLASGSEVNLAVEAAKELEQQGKGVRVISMPNWYAFEQQSSEYKESILPSDVTKRIAIEMASPLGWHKYVGIEGKVIGINSFGASAPGDLVVEKYGFTKENILKQVRSL
;
A
#
# COMPACT_ATOMS: atom_id res chain seq x y z
N MET A 1 -5.83 38.76 1.19
CA MET A 1 -7.24 39.04 0.96
C MET A 1 -7.66 38.42 -0.36
N PHE A 2 -8.68 37.63 -0.33
CA PHE A 2 -9.29 37.06 -1.53
C PHE A 2 -10.20 38.09 -2.21
N ASN A 3 -10.51 37.91 -3.48
CA ASN A 3 -11.25 38.85 -4.30
C ASN A 3 -12.15 38.13 -5.36
N GLU A 4 -12.83 38.88 -6.21
CA GLU A 4 -13.75 38.32 -7.22
C GLU A 4 -13.08 37.33 -8.20
N LYS A 5 -11.77 37.45 -8.45
CA LYS A 5 -11.06 36.50 -9.31
C LYS A 5 -10.83 35.16 -8.62
N ASP A 6 -10.64 35.15 -7.31
CA ASP A 6 -10.56 33.91 -6.50
C ASP A 6 -11.90 33.17 -6.58
N GLN A 7 -13.02 33.90 -6.44
CA GLN A 7 -14.36 33.30 -6.61
C GLN A 7 -14.57 32.75 -8.01
N LEU A 8 -14.16 33.48 -9.06
CA LEU A 8 -14.24 33.00 -10.44
C LEU A 8 -13.43 31.69 -10.62
N ALA A 9 -12.27 31.57 -9.99
CA ALA A 9 -11.46 30.36 -10.08
C ALA A 9 -12.15 29.17 -9.40
N ILE A 10 -12.73 29.38 -8.22
CA ILE A 10 -13.50 28.34 -7.52
C ILE A 10 -14.68 27.88 -8.33
N ASP A 11 -15.48 28.81 -8.88
CA ASP A 11 -16.64 28.48 -9.68
C ASP A 11 -16.28 27.83 -11.02
N THR A 12 -15.10 28.17 -11.57
CA THR A 12 -14.54 27.47 -12.73
C THR A 12 -14.16 26.02 -12.40
N ILE A 13 -13.54 25.75 -11.23
CA ILE A 13 -13.19 24.40 -10.78
C ILE A 13 -14.45 23.56 -10.57
N ARG A 14 -15.51 24.15 -9.95
CA ARG A 14 -16.82 23.54 -9.81
C ARG A 14 -17.42 23.18 -11.17
N ALA A 15 -17.41 24.15 -12.11
CA ALA A 15 -17.97 23.99 -13.45
C ALA A 15 -17.24 22.92 -14.27
N LEU A 16 -15.90 22.86 -14.20
CA LEU A 16 -15.10 21.81 -14.86
C LEU A 16 -15.45 20.42 -14.32
N SER A 17 -15.62 20.30 -13.01
CA SER A 17 -15.99 19.04 -12.35
C SER A 17 -17.39 18.59 -12.80
N ILE A 18 -18.35 19.50 -12.83
CA ILE A 18 -19.70 19.24 -13.31
C ILE A 18 -19.66 18.82 -14.79
N ASP A 19 -18.98 19.59 -15.66
CA ASP A 19 -18.91 19.31 -17.10
C ASP A 19 -18.27 17.95 -17.42
N ALA A 20 -17.23 17.55 -16.67
CA ALA A 20 -16.59 16.25 -16.81
C ALA A 20 -17.59 15.11 -16.47
N ILE A 21 -18.32 15.26 -15.37
CA ILE A 21 -19.31 14.29 -14.88
C ILE A 21 -20.52 14.20 -15.82
N GLU A 22 -21.07 15.34 -16.27
CA GLU A 22 -22.17 15.37 -17.23
C GLU A 22 -21.79 14.73 -18.56
N LYS A 23 -20.61 15.05 -19.09
CA LYS A 23 -20.11 14.45 -20.33
C LYS A 23 -19.94 12.94 -20.22
N ALA A 24 -19.42 12.46 -19.11
CA ALA A 24 -19.27 11.03 -18.83
C ALA A 24 -20.62 10.35 -18.50
N ASN A 25 -21.65 11.12 -18.21
CA ASN A 25 -22.91 10.65 -17.63
C ASN A 25 -22.70 9.72 -16.43
N SER A 26 -21.66 9.99 -15.64
CA SER A 26 -21.25 9.17 -14.49
C SER A 26 -20.25 9.95 -13.62
N GLY A 27 -20.48 10.00 -12.32
CA GLY A 27 -19.56 10.61 -11.36
C GLY A 27 -20.28 11.19 -10.14
N HIS A 28 -19.52 11.89 -9.32
CA HIS A 28 -19.95 12.40 -8.01
C HIS A 28 -19.74 13.92 -7.98
N PRO A 29 -20.75 14.74 -8.34
CA PRO A 29 -20.60 16.20 -8.42
C PRO A 29 -20.65 16.87 -7.04
N GLY A 30 -21.31 16.27 -6.06
CA GLY A 30 -21.66 16.93 -4.80
C GLY A 30 -20.46 17.40 -3.98
N LEU A 31 -19.47 16.52 -3.76
CA LEU A 31 -18.23 16.86 -3.04
C LEU A 31 -17.41 17.92 -3.82
N PRO A 32 -17.12 17.79 -5.12
CA PRO A 32 -16.45 18.84 -5.89
C PRO A 32 -17.07 20.22 -5.76
N MET A 33 -18.40 20.29 -5.74
CA MET A 33 -19.13 21.55 -5.61
C MET A 33 -19.02 22.16 -4.21
N GLY A 34 -19.09 21.33 -3.17
CA GLY A 34 -18.98 21.77 -1.76
C GLY A 34 -17.55 22.10 -1.35
N ALA A 35 -16.60 21.20 -1.67
CA ALA A 35 -15.22 21.26 -1.18
C ALA A 35 -14.27 22.13 -2.03
N ALA A 36 -14.73 22.66 -3.20
CA ALA A 36 -13.87 23.47 -4.07
C ALA A 36 -13.19 24.65 -3.37
N PRO A 37 -13.82 25.42 -2.45
CA PRO A 37 -13.18 26.54 -1.78
C PRO A 37 -12.00 26.12 -0.89
N MET A 38 -12.15 25.03 -0.12
CA MET A 38 -11.06 24.55 0.77
C MET A 38 -9.89 24.00 -0.04
N ALA A 39 -10.17 23.25 -1.13
CA ALA A 39 -9.14 22.75 -2.01
C ALA A 39 -8.42 23.90 -2.75
N TYR A 40 -9.15 24.89 -3.28
CA TYR A 40 -8.59 26.07 -3.90
C TYR A 40 -7.67 26.86 -2.95
N THR A 41 -8.14 27.13 -1.73
CA THR A 41 -7.37 27.86 -0.71
C THR A 41 -6.09 27.11 -0.37
N LEU A 42 -6.17 25.79 -0.13
CA LEU A 42 -5.00 24.97 0.11
C LEU A 42 -3.98 25.08 -1.05
N TRP A 43 -4.43 24.87 -2.28
CA TRP A 43 -3.55 24.82 -3.44
C TRP A 43 -2.91 26.19 -3.73
N THR A 44 -3.67 27.27 -3.72
CA THR A 44 -3.17 28.59 -4.06
C THR A 44 -2.37 29.27 -2.94
N ARG A 45 -2.61 28.94 -1.66
CA ARG A 45 -1.97 29.62 -0.53
C ARG A 45 -0.92 28.78 0.20
N HIS A 46 -1.10 27.47 0.30
CA HIS A 46 -0.29 26.63 1.18
C HIS A 46 0.52 25.55 0.48
N LEU A 47 -0.09 24.81 -0.45
CA LEU A 47 0.52 23.65 -1.07
C LEU A 47 1.79 23.99 -1.84
N ASN A 48 2.88 23.31 -1.52
CA ASN A 48 4.16 23.38 -2.22
C ASN A 48 4.27 22.22 -3.21
N PHE A 49 3.65 22.38 -4.37
CA PHE A 49 3.63 21.40 -5.45
C PHE A 49 3.91 22.07 -6.79
N ASN A 50 4.93 21.57 -7.51
CA ASN A 50 5.28 22.02 -8.84
C ASN A 50 5.01 20.91 -9.87
N PRO A 51 3.95 21.03 -10.69
CA PRO A 51 3.63 20.02 -11.69
C PRO A 51 4.70 19.85 -12.78
N GLN A 52 5.59 20.83 -12.96
CA GLN A 52 6.69 20.76 -13.91
C GLN A 52 7.93 20.04 -13.33
N SER A 53 7.95 19.81 -12.01
CA SER A 53 9.03 19.14 -11.28
C SER A 53 8.46 18.08 -10.33
N LYS A 54 7.83 17.06 -10.91
CA LYS A 54 7.20 15.98 -10.18
C LYS A 54 8.17 15.14 -9.33
N ASP A 55 9.45 15.19 -9.68
CA ASP A 55 10.51 14.47 -8.95
C ASP A 55 11.08 15.29 -7.76
N PHE A 56 10.59 16.52 -7.55
CA PHE A 56 10.97 17.32 -6.40
C PHE A 56 10.58 16.61 -5.10
N PHE A 57 11.59 16.10 -4.39
CA PHE A 57 11.37 15.27 -3.21
C PHE A 57 10.64 16.02 -2.08
N ASN A 58 11.07 17.23 -1.77
CA ASN A 58 10.53 18.01 -0.63
C ASN A 58 9.23 18.77 -0.97
N ARG A 59 8.47 18.32 -1.99
CA ARG A 59 7.14 18.83 -2.26
C ARG A 59 6.15 18.35 -1.19
N ASP A 60 5.12 19.13 -0.93
CA ASP A 60 3.98 18.65 -0.14
C ASP A 60 3.23 17.53 -0.87
N ARG A 61 2.52 16.69 -0.13
CA ARG A 61 1.66 15.63 -0.65
C ARG A 61 0.19 16.03 -0.45
N PHE A 62 -0.60 15.93 -1.50
CA PHE A 62 -2.06 16.11 -1.43
C PHE A 62 -2.76 14.80 -1.73
N ILE A 63 -3.58 14.33 -0.78
CA ILE A 63 -4.32 13.09 -0.88
C ILE A 63 -5.82 13.39 -0.85
N LEU A 64 -6.52 13.06 -1.93
CA LEU A 64 -7.96 13.02 -1.95
C LEU A 64 -8.43 11.66 -1.43
N SER A 65 -8.63 11.54 -0.11
CA SER A 65 -9.11 10.30 0.53
C SER A 65 -10.52 9.95 0.09
N ALA A 66 -11.39 10.96 0.01
CA ALA A 66 -12.71 10.87 -0.60
C ALA A 66 -12.60 10.74 -2.14
N GLY A 67 -12.03 9.62 -2.61
CA GLY A 67 -11.63 9.42 -4.01
C GLY A 67 -12.77 9.55 -5.02
N HIS A 68 -14.04 9.43 -4.59
CA HIS A 68 -15.21 9.70 -5.44
C HIS A 68 -15.26 11.15 -5.92
N GLY A 69 -14.65 12.10 -5.21
CA GLY A 69 -14.49 13.49 -5.62
C GLY A 69 -13.40 13.73 -6.69
N SER A 70 -12.98 12.71 -7.42
CA SER A 70 -11.86 12.74 -8.38
C SER A 70 -11.94 13.88 -9.41
N ALA A 71 -13.14 14.28 -9.85
CA ALA A 71 -13.31 15.39 -10.76
C ALA A 71 -12.80 16.73 -10.20
N LEU A 72 -12.86 16.94 -8.87
CA LEU A 72 -12.25 18.09 -8.20
C LEU A 72 -10.72 18.06 -8.36
N LEU A 73 -10.10 16.93 -8.05
CA LEU A 73 -8.65 16.78 -8.17
C LEU A 73 -8.18 16.98 -9.60
N TYR A 74 -8.85 16.40 -10.58
CA TYR A 74 -8.49 16.56 -11.99
C TYR A 74 -8.69 17.99 -12.50
N SER A 75 -9.71 18.69 -12.01
CA SER A 75 -9.92 20.11 -12.32
C SER A 75 -8.79 20.98 -11.74
N LEU A 76 -8.36 20.71 -10.51
CA LEU A 76 -7.19 21.37 -9.88
C LEU A 76 -5.89 21.07 -10.63
N LEU A 77 -5.65 19.81 -11.00
CA LEU A 77 -4.50 19.41 -11.79
C LEU A 77 -4.48 20.08 -13.18
N HIS A 78 -5.66 20.26 -13.79
CA HIS A 78 -5.76 20.98 -15.05
C HIS A 78 -5.40 22.45 -14.90
N VAL A 79 -6.03 23.17 -13.99
CA VAL A 79 -5.79 24.62 -13.86
C VAL A 79 -4.39 24.95 -13.32
N SER A 80 -3.73 23.96 -12.67
CA SER A 80 -2.33 24.06 -12.25
C SER A 80 -1.31 23.67 -13.32
N GLY A 81 -1.75 23.15 -14.46
CA GLY A 81 -0.90 22.79 -15.60
C GLY A 81 -0.31 21.38 -15.58
N SER A 82 -0.79 20.49 -14.69
CA SER A 82 -0.41 19.06 -14.67
C SER A 82 -1.19 18.20 -15.65
N LEU A 83 -2.39 18.61 -16.02
CA LEU A 83 -3.34 17.82 -16.80
C LEU A 83 -3.90 18.62 -17.97
N GLU A 84 -3.87 18.05 -19.18
CA GLU A 84 -4.45 18.67 -20.34
C GLU A 84 -5.98 18.69 -20.28
N LEU A 85 -6.64 19.74 -20.81
CA LEU A 85 -8.09 19.85 -20.81
C LEU A 85 -8.76 18.71 -21.55
N GLU A 86 -8.14 18.22 -22.61
CA GLU A 86 -8.68 17.08 -23.39
C GLU A 86 -8.74 15.79 -22.56
N GLU A 87 -7.81 15.58 -21.63
CA GLU A 87 -7.86 14.45 -20.69
C GLU A 87 -9.02 14.59 -19.71
N LEU A 88 -9.27 15.80 -19.19
CA LEU A 88 -10.42 16.06 -18.33
C LEU A 88 -11.75 15.81 -19.08
N LYS A 89 -11.83 16.16 -20.37
CA LYS A 89 -12.97 15.86 -21.24
C LYS A 89 -13.18 14.37 -21.49
N GLN A 90 -12.18 13.53 -21.24
CA GLN A 90 -12.24 12.08 -21.33
C GLN A 90 -12.45 11.40 -19.97
N PHE A 91 -13.00 12.13 -18.99
CA PHE A 91 -13.28 11.59 -17.66
C PHE A 91 -14.03 10.26 -17.72
N ARG A 92 -13.50 9.23 -17.01
CA ARG A 92 -14.04 7.85 -16.98
C ARG A 92 -14.08 7.13 -18.32
N GLN A 93 -13.33 7.57 -19.33
CA GLN A 93 -13.25 6.85 -20.61
C GLN A 93 -12.05 5.89 -20.62
N TRP A 94 -12.15 4.84 -21.43
CA TRP A 94 -11.10 3.84 -21.58
C TRP A 94 -9.76 4.48 -22.00
N GLY A 95 -8.72 4.25 -21.20
CA GLY A 95 -7.36 4.73 -21.50
C GLY A 95 -7.10 6.20 -21.21
N SER A 96 -8.08 6.94 -20.67
CA SER A 96 -7.89 8.34 -20.29
C SER A 96 -7.01 8.49 -19.03
N LYS A 97 -6.40 9.67 -18.87
CA LYS A 97 -5.66 10.05 -17.66
C LYS A 97 -6.55 10.47 -16.48
N THR A 98 -7.87 10.36 -16.63
CA THR A 98 -8.88 10.78 -15.64
C THR A 98 -9.82 9.63 -15.30
N PRO A 99 -9.33 8.57 -14.65
CA PRO A 99 -10.15 7.45 -14.21
C PRO A 99 -11.20 7.87 -13.18
N GLY A 100 -12.17 7.01 -12.90
CA GLY A 100 -13.31 7.33 -12.02
C GLY A 100 -12.93 7.67 -10.57
N HIS A 101 -11.80 7.17 -10.10
CA HIS A 101 -11.17 7.49 -8.82
C HIS A 101 -9.68 7.71 -9.07
N PRO A 102 -8.96 8.47 -8.22
CA PRO A 102 -7.53 8.73 -8.42
C PRO A 102 -6.70 7.45 -8.46
N GLU A 103 -5.82 7.34 -9.44
CA GLU A 103 -4.91 6.20 -9.61
C GLU A 103 -3.45 6.66 -9.62
N TYR A 104 -2.67 6.12 -8.69
CA TYR A 104 -1.25 6.40 -8.54
C TYR A 104 -0.46 6.01 -9.79
N ARG A 105 0.47 6.86 -10.22
CA ARG A 105 1.28 6.70 -11.45
C ARG A 105 0.49 6.66 -12.77
N HIS A 106 -0.85 6.67 -12.72
CA HIS A 106 -1.67 6.78 -13.93
C HIS A 106 -1.90 8.23 -14.32
N THR A 107 -2.18 9.08 -13.34
CA THR A 107 -2.35 10.53 -13.51
C THR A 107 -1.20 11.24 -12.81
N ASP A 108 -0.47 12.10 -13.53
CA ASP A 108 0.61 12.90 -12.93
C ASP A 108 0.03 13.84 -11.86
N GLY A 109 0.65 13.86 -10.67
CA GLY A 109 0.19 14.65 -9.52
C GLY A 109 -0.77 13.90 -8.58
N VAL A 110 -1.13 12.65 -8.87
CA VAL A 110 -1.87 11.77 -7.95
C VAL A 110 -0.88 11.00 -7.08
N GLU A 111 -0.92 11.22 -5.78
CA GLU A 111 0.05 10.68 -4.82
C GLU A 111 -0.27 9.24 -4.37
N VAL A 112 -1.55 8.84 -4.34
CA VAL A 112 -2.03 7.50 -4.00
C VAL A 112 -3.31 7.15 -4.73
N THR A 113 -3.57 5.86 -4.94
CA THR A 113 -4.86 5.36 -5.41
C THR A 113 -5.88 5.38 -4.28
N THR A 114 -7.01 6.04 -4.49
CA THR A 114 -8.13 6.08 -3.55
C THR A 114 -9.44 5.63 -4.21
N GLY A 115 -10.53 5.62 -3.44
CA GLY A 115 -11.83 5.10 -3.86
C GLY A 115 -12.42 4.19 -2.78
N PRO A 116 -11.70 3.17 -2.28
CA PRO A 116 -12.06 2.53 -1.02
C PRO A 116 -11.83 3.49 0.15
N LEU A 117 -12.93 3.95 0.77
CA LEU A 117 -12.92 4.98 1.81
C LEU A 117 -12.01 4.62 3.00
N GLY A 118 -11.46 5.62 3.67
CA GLY A 118 -10.57 5.50 4.81
C GLY A 118 -9.12 5.13 4.47
N GLN A 119 -8.85 4.46 3.33
CA GLN A 119 -7.50 4.06 2.99
C GLN A 119 -6.59 5.23 2.58
N GLY A 120 -7.14 6.26 1.92
CA GLY A 120 -6.41 7.49 1.63
C GLY A 120 -5.97 8.19 2.91
N PHE A 121 -6.86 8.31 3.89
CA PHE A 121 -6.57 8.83 5.21
C PHE A 121 -5.44 8.03 5.90
N ALA A 122 -5.50 6.71 5.90
CA ALA A 122 -4.49 5.88 6.52
C ALA A 122 -3.15 5.87 5.76
N MET A 123 -3.15 5.95 4.42
CA MET A 123 -1.93 6.12 3.62
C MET A 123 -1.25 7.46 3.90
N SER A 124 -2.03 8.52 4.15
CA SER A 124 -1.48 9.83 4.53
C SER A 124 -0.71 9.80 5.84
N VAL A 125 -1.17 9.00 6.80
CA VAL A 125 -0.44 8.74 8.05
C VAL A 125 0.91 8.08 7.76
N GLY A 126 0.96 7.14 6.82
CA GLY A 126 2.21 6.54 6.36
C GLY A 126 3.16 7.53 5.69
N MET A 127 2.64 8.48 4.91
CA MET A 127 3.46 9.53 4.29
C MET A 127 4.03 10.50 5.35
N ALA A 128 3.22 10.92 6.31
CA ALA A 128 3.68 11.76 7.40
C ALA A 128 4.69 11.04 8.32
N LEU A 129 4.52 9.73 8.51
CA LEU A 129 5.48 8.88 9.23
C LEU A 129 6.82 8.82 8.48
N ALA A 130 6.79 8.68 7.15
CA ALA A 130 8.00 8.67 6.32
C ALA A 130 8.73 10.02 6.38
N GLU A 131 8.00 11.13 6.25
CA GLU A 131 8.57 12.48 6.41
C GLU A 131 9.25 12.64 7.77
N SER A 132 8.55 12.31 8.86
CA SER A 132 9.07 12.43 10.23
C SER A 132 10.34 11.60 10.45
N HIS A 133 10.36 10.33 9.98
CA HIS A 133 11.55 9.48 10.09
C HIS A 133 12.73 10.03 9.29
N LEU A 134 12.50 10.41 8.04
CA LEU A 134 13.54 10.94 7.17
C LEU A 134 14.07 12.30 7.67
N ALA A 135 13.19 13.15 8.20
CA ALA A 135 13.58 14.41 8.85
C ALA A 135 14.46 14.15 10.08
N GLY A 136 14.04 13.25 10.96
CA GLY A 136 14.84 12.86 12.14
C GLY A 136 16.22 12.33 11.80
N LYS A 137 16.34 11.64 10.68
CA LYS A 137 17.60 11.06 10.24
C LYS A 137 18.50 12.08 9.52
N PHE A 138 17.95 12.82 8.58
CA PHE A 138 18.74 13.61 7.63
C PHE A 138 18.83 15.10 7.95
N ASN A 139 17.85 15.69 8.66
CA ASN A 139 17.94 17.10 9.01
C ASN A 139 19.08 17.36 10.00
N LYS A 140 19.75 18.49 9.84
CA LYS A 140 20.84 18.97 10.71
C LYS A 140 20.64 20.45 10.96
N ASP A 141 21.31 20.98 11.98
CA ASP A 141 21.29 22.42 12.28
C ASP A 141 21.47 23.25 11.01
N GLN A 142 20.53 24.12 10.71
CA GLN A 142 20.44 24.99 9.52
C GLN A 142 20.10 24.27 8.19
N PHE A 143 19.82 22.97 8.20
CA PHE A 143 19.51 22.19 7.01
C PHE A 143 18.28 21.33 7.21
N ASP A 144 17.10 21.86 6.94
CA ASP A 144 15.83 21.14 6.96
C ASP A 144 15.55 20.56 5.56
N ILE A 145 16.35 19.57 5.12
CA ILE A 145 16.25 19.00 3.76
C ILE A 145 15.03 18.10 3.58
N VAL A 146 14.40 17.66 4.67
CA VAL A 146 13.11 16.97 4.69
C VAL A 146 12.17 17.79 5.55
N ASN A 147 11.25 18.52 4.91
CA ASN A 147 10.33 19.43 5.60
C ASN A 147 9.14 19.74 4.70
N HIS A 148 8.19 18.83 4.63
CA HIS A 148 6.98 18.98 3.82
C HIS A 148 5.77 18.42 4.53
N TYR A 149 4.60 18.94 4.17
CA TYR A 149 3.32 18.54 4.72
C TYR A 149 2.65 17.44 3.91
N THR A 150 1.85 16.65 4.59
CA THR A 150 0.85 15.78 3.97
C THR A 150 -0.53 16.36 4.25
N TYR A 151 -1.21 16.80 3.20
CA TYR A 151 -2.57 17.32 3.25
C TYR A 151 -3.56 16.28 2.75
N VAL A 152 -4.68 16.16 3.45
CA VAL A 152 -5.72 15.18 3.12
C VAL A 152 -7.06 15.88 2.99
N LEU A 153 -7.83 15.57 1.95
CA LEU A 153 -9.24 15.89 1.89
C LEU A 153 -10.03 14.61 2.16
N ALA A 154 -10.68 14.56 3.32
CA ALA A 154 -11.48 13.43 3.78
C ALA A 154 -12.96 13.81 3.86
N SER A 155 -13.84 12.82 3.89
CA SER A 155 -15.30 12.97 4.00
C SER A 155 -15.85 12.21 5.19
N ASP A 156 -17.14 12.39 5.46
CA ASP A 156 -17.87 11.65 6.50
C ASP A 156 -17.68 10.14 6.38
N GLY A 157 -17.79 9.59 5.17
CA GLY A 157 -17.58 8.17 4.91
C GLY A 157 -16.16 7.70 5.21
N ASP A 158 -15.14 8.51 4.96
CA ASP A 158 -13.77 8.18 5.37
C ASP A 158 -13.67 8.04 6.89
N LEU A 159 -14.31 8.94 7.64
CA LEU A 159 -14.24 8.94 9.09
C LEU A 159 -15.08 7.85 9.77
N MET A 160 -16.08 7.29 9.06
CA MET A 160 -16.84 6.12 9.52
C MET A 160 -16.05 4.82 9.45
N GLU A 161 -15.12 4.71 8.49
CA GLU A 161 -14.35 3.48 8.28
C GLU A 161 -13.47 3.15 9.49
N GLY A 162 -13.46 1.87 9.90
CA GLY A 162 -12.65 1.40 11.04
C GLY A 162 -11.17 1.71 10.91
N ILE A 163 -10.63 1.64 9.69
CA ILE A 163 -9.22 1.97 9.42
C ILE A 163 -8.86 3.41 9.80
N SER A 164 -9.79 4.36 9.68
CA SER A 164 -9.55 5.76 10.05
C SER A 164 -9.38 5.92 11.56
N HIS A 165 -10.09 5.14 12.38
CA HIS A 165 -9.91 5.09 13.83
C HIS A 165 -8.53 4.55 14.21
N GLU A 166 -8.10 3.44 13.57
CA GLU A 166 -6.77 2.87 13.77
C GLU A 166 -5.67 3.87 13.40
N ALA A 167 -5.77 4.47 12.22
CA ALA A 167 -4.78 5.40 11.67
C ALA A 167 -4.72 6.72 12.47
N ALA A 168 -5.86 7.30 12.84
CA ALA A 168 -5.93 8.53 13.62
C ALA A 168 -5.31 8.32 15.02
N SER A 169 -5.65 7.23 15.69
CA SER A 169 -5.07 6.87 16.99
C SER A 169 -3.55 6.70 16.90
N PHE A 170 -3.03 6.06 15.85
CA PHE A 170 -1.60 5.89 15.63
C PHE A 170 -0.90 7.24 15.35
N ALA A 171 -1.47 8.08 14.50
CA ALA A 171 -0.91 9.39 14.17
C ALA A 171 -0.84 10.33 15.38
N GLY A 172 -1.89 10.36 16.18
CA GLY A 172 -1.91 11.15 17.42
C GLY A 172 -0.91 10.66 18.46
N HIS A 173 -0.76 9.34 18.63
CA HIS A 173 0.25 8.73 19.51
C HIS A 173 1.67 9.16 19.12
N ASN A 174 1.98 9.19 17.83
CA ASN A 174 3.29 9.56 17.30
C ASN A 174 3.46 11.07 17.06
N GLN A 175 2.42 11.87 17.31
CA GLN A 175 2.45 13.33 17.16
C GLN A 175 2.96 13.78 15.78
N LEU A 176 2.38 13.24 14.71
CA LEU A 176 2.77 13.53 13.31
C LEU A 176 2.33 14.95 12.92
N ASP A 177 3.13 15.95 13.25
CA ASP A 177 2.82 17.38 13.13
C ASP A 177 2.73 17.91 11.69
N LYS A 178 3.26 17.19 10.72
CA LYS A 178 3.15 17.51 9.27
C LYS A 178 1.90 16.95 8.60
N LEU A 179 1.00 16.31 9.36
CA LEU A 179 -0.27 15.77 8.85
C LEU A 179 -1.42 16.74 9.15
N ILE A 180 -2.04 17.26 8.09
CA ILE A 180 -3.20 18.17 8.16
C ILE A 180 -4.33 17.59 7.33
N VAL A 181 -5.46 17.32 7.97
CA VAL A 181 -6.68 16.79 7.34
C VAL A 181 -7.73 17.91 7.22
N LEU A 182 -8.18 18.16 6.00
CA LEU A 182 -9.35 18.96 5.70
C LEU A 182 -10.54 18.00 5.62
N TYR A 183 -11.47 18.11 6.56
CA TYR A 183 -12.63 17.25 6.62
C TYR A 183 -13.85 17.97 6.03
N ASP A 184 -14.35 17.48 4.90
CA ASP A 184 -15.59 17.92 4.26
C ASP A 184 -16.80 17.41 5.05
N SER A 185 -17.27 18.22 6.00
CA SER A 185 -18.39 17.92 6.90
C SER A 185 -19.68 18.51 6.31
N ASN A 186 -20.37 17.68 5.52
CA ASN A 186 -21.54 18.11 4.74
C ASN A 186 -22.86 17.47 5.15
N ASP A 187 -22.85 16.61 6.17
CA ASP A 187 -24.00 15.92 6.78
C ASP A 187 -24.80 15.02 5.82
N ILE A 188 -24.23 14.61 4.66
CA ILE A 188 -24.91 13.77 3.67
C ILE A 188 -24.05 12.58 3.25
N SER A 189 -24.64 11.40 3.29
CA SER A 189 -24.10 10.17 2.73
C SER A 189 -24.83 9.76 1.44
N LEU A 190 -24.43 8.66 0.81
CA LEU A 190 -25.09 8.13 -0.38
C LEU A 190 -26.56 7.76 -0.13
N ASP A 191 -26.86 7.23 1.05
CA ASP A 191 -28.20 6.80 1.46
C ASP A 191 -29.10 7.95 2.00
N GLY A 192 -28.55 9.16 2.16
CA GLY A 192 -29.27 10.34 2.65
C GLY A 192 -28.58 11.04 3.83
N ASP A 193 -29.40 11.60 4.71
CA ASP A 193 -28.91 12.36 5.85
C ASP A 193 -28.01 11.50 6.76
N LEU A 194 -26.91 12.09 7.20
CA LEU A 194 -25.84 11.42 7.93
C LEU A 194 -26.31 10.91 9.30
N ASP A 195 -27.27 11.62 9.94
CA ASP A 195 -27.82 11.29 11.25
C ASP A 195 -28.51 9.91 11.33
N LYS A 196 -28.80 9.29 10.17
CA LYS A 196 -29.30 7.91 10.11
C LYS A 196 -28.29 6.88 10.57
N SER A 197 -26.99 7.16 10.46
CA SER A 197 -25.92 6.18 10.73
C SER A 197 -24.70 6.73 11.43
N PHE A 198 -24.58 8.06 11.59
CA PHE A 198 -23.40 8.69 12.17
C PHE A 198 -23.81 9.90 13.01
N SER A 199 -23.45 9.90 14.28
CA SER A 199 -23.80 10.95 15.24
C SER A 199 -22.64 11.23 16.22
N GLU A 200 -21.42 10.93 15.80
CA GLU A 200 -20.23 11.13 16.61
C GLU A 200 -19.87 12.61 16.73
N ASP A 201 -19.31 12.99 17.88
CA ASP A 201 -18.63 14.27 18.05
C ASP A 201 -17.20 14.13 17.53
N THR A 202 -16.95 14.57 16.31
CA THR A 202 -15.65 14.50 15.65
C THR A 202 -14.56 15.20 16.44
N LYS A 203 -14.88 16.36 17.06
CA LYS A 203 -13.97 17.11 17.90
C LYS A 203 -13.49 16.25 19.09
N GLN A 204 -14.43 15.76 19.88
CA GLN A 204 -14.09 14.96 21.07
C GLN A 204 -13.32 13.68 20.68
N ARG A 205 -13.69 13.04 19.58
CA ARG A 205 -13.01 11.85 19.09
C ARG A 205 -11.55 12.13 18.74
N PHE A 206 -11.27 13.15 17.92
CA PHE A 206 -9.91 13.46 17.49
C PHE A 206 -9.05 14.04 18.62
N GLU A 207 -9.63 14.87 19.49
CA GLU A 207 -8.95 15.33 20.71
C GLU A 207 -8.55 14.14 21.62
N ALA A 208 -9.41 13.12 21.75
CA ALA A 208 -9.09 11.90 22.50
C ALA A 208 -7.96 11.06 21.87
N TYR A 209 -7.78 11.15 20.55
CA TYR A 209 -6.61 10.56 19.88
C TYR A 209 -5.33 11.39 20.02
N GLY A 210 -5.40 12.59 20.57
CA GLY A 210 -4.25 13.51 20.71
C GLY A 210 -4.01 14.39 19.48
N TRP A 211 -5.04 14.62 18.68
CA TRP A 211 -5.03 15.56 17.57
C TRP A 211 -5.44 16.98 18.00
N ASN A 212 -4.97 17.95 17.23
CA ASN A 212 -5.56 19.28 17.25
C ASN A 212 -6.84 19.29 16.40
N TYR A 213 -7.82 20.09 16.85
CA TYR A 213 -9.08 20.28 16.14
C TYR A 213 -9.33 21.76 15.88
N ILE A 214 -9.70 22.09 14.66
CA ILE A 214 -10.08 23.44 14.24
C ILE A 214 -11.42 23.32 13.49
N LEU A 215 -12.36 24.22 13.80
CA LEU A 215 -13.65 24.30 13.10
C LEU A 215 -13.66 25.52 12.18
N VAL A 216 -14.09 25.32 10.94
CA VAL A 216 -14.45 26.33 9.95
C VAL A 216 -15.97 26.26 9.76
N GLU A 217 -16.69 27.23 10.25
CA GLU A 217 -18.17 27.23 10.25
C GLU A 217 -18.75 27.49 8.86
N ASN A 218 -18.03 28.17 7.98
CA ASN A 218 -18.46 28.46 6.62
C ASN A 218 -17.42 28.03 5.59
N GLY A 219 -17.63 26.89 4.97
CA GLY A 219 -16.74 26.34 3.94
C GLY A 219 -16.63 27.18 2.65
N ASN A 220 -17.32 28.31 2.55
CA ASN A 220 -17.15 29.30 1.47
C ASN A 220 -16.40 30.56 1.94
N ASP A 221 -16.02 30.66 3.22
CA ASP A 221 -15.21 31.76 3.73
C ASP A 221 -13.71 31.40 3.57
N LEU A 222 -13.11 31.95 2.52
CA LEU A 222 -11.72 31.64 2.17
C LEU A 222 -10.71 32.17 3.20
N ASP A 223 -10.99 33.29 3.86
CA ASP A 223 -10.13 33.86 4.90
C ASP A 223 -10.17 32.98 6.16
N GLU A 224 -11.33 32.42 6.53
CA GLU A 224 -11.47 31.47 7.63
C GLU A 224 -10.70 30.17 7.37
N ILE A 225 -10.79 29.62 6.15
CA ILE A 225 -10.05 28.43 5.72
C ILE A 225 -8.54 28.68 5.74
N ASP A 226 -8.08 29.81 5.15
CA ASP A 226 -6.65 30.19 5.11
C ASP A 226 -6.06 30.34 6.52
N ASN A 227 -6.80 30.99 7.42
CA ASN A 227 -6.41 31.12 8.83
C ASN A 227 -6.34 29.76 9.53
N ALA A 228 -7.31 28.87 9.30
CA ALA A 228 -7.34 27.53 9.90
C ALA A 228 -6.13 26.69 9.47
N ILE A 229 -5.78 26.68 8.18
CA ILE A 229 -4.60 25.98 7.68
C ILE A 229 -3.31 26.60 8.22
N THR A 230 -3.24 27.94 8.30
CA THR A 230 -2.08 28.65 8.89
C THR A 230 -1.93 28.29 10.38
N GLN A 231 -3.02 28.24 11.13
CA GLN A 231 -3.02 27.81 12.52
C GLN A 231 -2.55 26.36 12.66
N ALA A 232 -3.08 25.44 11.83
CA ALA A 232 -2.69 24.03 11.84
C ALA A 232 -1.18 23.85 11.66
N LYS A 233 -0.57 24.60 10.74
CA LYS A 233 0.89 24.55 10.48
C LYS A 233 1.74 25.04 11.66
N SER A 234 1.17 25.75 12.61
CA SER A 234 1.87 26.27 13.81
C SER A 234 1.72 25.38 15.05
N GLN A 235 0.88 24.35 14.97
CA GLN A 235 0.59 23.45 16.09
C GLN A 235 1.53 22.24 16.11
N GLN A 236 1.73 21.67 17.30
CA GLN A 236 2.38 20.38 17.44
C GLN A 236 1.35 19.26 17.34
N GLY A 237 1.72 18.16 16.70
CA GLY A 237 0.86 17.02 16.46
C GLY A 237 -0.08 17.18 15.26
N PRO A 238 -0.71 16.10 14.82
CA PRO A 238 -1.58 16.11 13.65
C PRO A 238 -2.82 16.98 13.90
N THR A 239 -3.33 17.60 12.84
CA THR A 239 -4.47 18.52 12.92
C THR A 239 -5.58 18.08 11.96
N ILE A 240 -6.82 18.05 12.47
CA ILE A 240 -8.02 17.96 11.66
C ILE A 240 -8.73 19.31 11.65
N ILE A 241 -9.04 19.79 10.46
CA ILE A 241 -9.84 21.00 10.21
C ILE A 241 -11.19 20.54 9.71
N GLU A 242 -12.20 20.61 10.56
CA GLU A 242 -13.58 20.34 10.15
C GLU A 242 -14.13 21.55 9.44
N VAL A 243 -14.46 21.40 8.16
CA VAL A 243 -15.01 22.48 7.32
C VAL A 243 -16.46 22.17 7.03
N LYS A 244 -17.37 22.98 7.56
CA LYS A 244 -18.80 22.86 7.29
C LYS A 244 -19.10 23.29 5.86
N THR A 245 -19.56 22.34 5.04
CA THR A 245 -19.88 22.56 3.64
C THR A 245 -21.32 22.18 3.31
N ILE A 246 -21.72 22.49 2.11
CA ILE A 246 -23.01 22.06 1.54
C ILE A 246 -22.70 21.21 0.33
N ILE A 247 -23.05 19.92 0.37
CA ILE A 247 -22.92 19.03 -0.77
C ILE A 247 -23.71 19.59 -1.94
N GLY A 248 -23.11 19.65 -3.14
CA GLY A 248 -23.78 20.21 -4.32
C GLY A 248 -24.06 21.72 -4.24
N PHE A 249 -23.21 22.48 -3.52
CA PHE A 249 -23.33 23.92 -3.35
C PHE A 249 -23.59 24.63 -4.69
N GLY A 250 -24.58 25.53 -4.73
CA GLY A 250 -24.97 26.29 -5.92
C GLY A 250 -25.98 25.58 -6.83
N SER A 251 -26.35 24.32 -6.57
CA SER A 251 -27.45 23.66 -7.28
C SER A 251 -28.79 24.09 -6.68
N PRO A 252 -29.65 24.80 -7.42
CA PRO A 252 -30.86 25.37 -6.84
C PRO A 252 -31.87 24.34 -6.31
N ASN A 253 -31.94 23.15 -6.93
CA ASN A 253 -32.93 22.14 -6.56
C ASN A 253 -32.32 20.91 -5.86
N LYS A 254 -31.00 20.74 -5.85
CA LYS A 254 -30.36 19.50 -5.35
C LYS A 254 -29.34 19.73 -4.25
N ALA A 255 -28.87 20.96 -3.99
CA ALA A 255 -27.94 21.25 -2.91
C ALA A 255 -28.44 20.73 -1.56
N GLY A 256 -27.52 20.20 -0.74
CA GLY A 256 -27.83 19.65 0.59
C GLY A 256 -28.60 18.33 0.56
N SER A 257 -28.63 17.62 -0.59
CA SER A 257 -29.32 16.34 -0.69
C SER A 257 -28.43 15.25 -1.26
N ASN A 258 -28.77 13.99 -0.99
CA ASN A 258 -28.06 12.84 -1.56
C ASN A 258 -28.23 12.69 -3.08
N GLY A 259 -29.18 13.44 -3.68
CA GLY A 259 -29.40 13.45 -5.12
C GLY A 259 -28.25 13.99 -5.97
N VAL A 260 -27.27 14.67 -5.34
CA VAL A 260 -26.01 15.12 -5.98
C VAL A 260 -24.80 14.29 -5.56
N HIS A 261 -24.94 13.32 -4.67
CA HIS A 261 -23.80 12.57 -4.16
C HIS A 261 -23.13 11.76 -5.27
N GLY A 262 -23.85 10.87 -5.94
CA GLY A 262 -23.28 9.88 -6.86
C GLY A 262 -23.89 9.85 -8.26
N ALA A 263 -24.57 10.90 -8.69
CA ALA A 263 -25.20 11.00 -10.01
C ALA A 263 -24.97 12.38 -10.64
N PRO A 264 -24.91 12.48 -11.99
CA PRO A 264 -24.86 13.76 -12.68
C PRO A 264 -26.06 14.67 -12.29
N LEU A 265 -25.86 15.98 -12.37
CA LEU A 265 -26.92 16.95 -12.10
C LEU A 265 -28.07 16.83 -13.11
N GLY A 266 -27.73 16.52 -14.36
CA GLY A 266 -28.61 16.64 -15.53
C GLY A 266 -28.55 18.04 -16.15
N GLU A 267 -28.83 18.14 -17.45
CA GLU A 267 -28.62 19.35 -18.24
C GLU A 267 -29.37 20.57 -17.71
N GLU A 268 -30.62 20.40 -17.27
CA GLU A 268 -31.42 21.51 -16.73
C GLU A 268 -30.83 22.05 -15.43
N GLU A 269 -30.49 21.15 -14.49
CA GLU A 269 -29.93 21.54 -13.21
C GLU A 269 -28.51 22.09 -13.35
N ARG A 270 -27.70 21.52 -14.27
CA ARG A 270 -26.38 22.05 -14.64
C ARG A 270 -26.53 23.52 -15.12
N ALA A 271 -27.48 23.80 -16.07
CA ALA A 271 -27.66 25.14 -16.58
C ALA A 271 -28.12 26.15 -15.51
N LEU A 272 -28.93 25.72 -14.56
CA LEU A 272 -29.35 26.54 -13.42
C LEU A 272 -28.16 26.81 -12.48
N THR A 273 -27.37 25.78 -12.18
CA THR A 273 -26.18 25.87 -11.32
C THR A 273 -25.11 26.81 -11.91
N PHE A 274 -24.89 26.76 -13.24
CA PHE A 274 -23.96 27.67 -13.90
C PHE A 274 -24.41 29.14 -13.82
N LYS A 275 -25.73 29.41 -13.91
CA LYS A 275 -26.27 30.75 -13.71
C LYS A 275 -26.05 31.23 -12.27
N GLU A 276 -26.22 30.35 -11.29
CA GLU A 276 -25.99 30.68 -9.88
C GLU A 276 -24.50 31.04 -9.63
N TYR A 277 -23.59 30.39 -10.33
CA TYR A 277 -22.14 30.74 -10.30
C TYR A 277 -21.79 31.96 -11.16
N GLY A 278 -22.75 32.58 -11.83
CA GLY A 278 -22.49 33.71 -12.74
C GLY A 278 -21.76 33.30 -14.02
N LEU A 279 -21.78 32.02 -14.39
CA LEU A 279 -21.15 31.46 -15.57
C LEU A 279 -22.16 31.30 -16.72
N ASP A 280 -21.65 31.32 -17.97
CA ASP A 280 -22.47 31.12 -19.18
C ASP A 280 -22.81 29.61 -19.32
N PRO A 281 -24.07 29.21 -19.20
CA PRO A 281 -24.51 27.81 -19.28
C PRO A 281 -24.31 27.18 -20.67
N GLU A 282 -24.15 27.98 -21.72
CA GLU A 282 -23.91 27.47 -23.08
C GLU A 282 -22.42 27.06 -23.30
N LYS A 283 -21.52 27.52 -22.42
CA LYS A 283 -20.10 27.18 -22.49
C LYS A 283 -19.80 25.94 -21.64
N ARG A 284 -19.08 25.02 -22.24
CA ARG A 284 -18.56 23.81 -21.55
C ARG A 284 -17.06 23.82 -21.51
N PHE A 285 -16.50 23.30 -20.41
CA PHE A 285 -15.06 23.23 -20.20
C PHE A 285 -14.36 24.58 -20.49
N ASN A 286 -15.01 25.67 -20.10
CA ASN A 286 -14.50 27.01 -20.30
C ASN A 286 -13.67 27.45 -19.10
N VAL A 287 -12.40 27.74 -19.33
CA VAL A 287 -11.47 28.26 -18.30
C VAL A 287 -11.04 29.67 -18.71
N PRO A 288 -11.46 30.70 -17.98
CA PRO A 288 -10.95 32.05 -18.19
C PRO A 288 -9.44 32.14 -17.94
N GLU A 289 -8.73 32.97 -18.72
CA GLU A 289 -7.27 33.15 -18.58
C GLU A 289 -6.86 33.60 -17.16
N ASP A 290 -7.69 34.43 -16.52
CA ASP A 290 -7.48 34.88 -15.15
C ASP A 290 -7.29 33.70 -14.15
N VAL A 291 -7.93 32.56 -14.39
CA VAL A 291 -7.82 31.36 -13.53
C VAL A 291 -6.42 30.77 -13.63
N TYR A 292 -5.88 30.60 -14.85
CA TYR A 292 -4.52 30.12 -15.05
C TYR A 292 -3.49 31.08 -14.43
N GLU A 293 -3.68 32.39 -14.61
CA GLU A 293 -2.78 33.41 -14.06
C GLU A 293 -2.75 33.42 -12.53
N ILE A 294 -3.88 33.10 -11.86
CA ILE A 294 -3.89 32.95 -10.39
C ILE A 294 -2.99 31.79 -9.97
N PHE A 295 -3.18 30.59 -10.53
CA PHE A 295 -2.35 29.44 -10.18
C PHE A 295 -0.88 29.67 -10.49
N LYS A 296 -0.59 30.28 -11.62
CA LYS A 296 0.79 30.64 -12.02
C LYS A 296 1.44 31.65 -11.07
N SER A 297 0.73 32.71 -10.69
CA SER A 297 1.26 33.78 -9.83
C SER A 297 1.29 33.44 -8.34
N THR A 298 0.55 32.41 -7.91
CA THR A 298 0.49 31.95 -6.51
C THR A 298 1.22 30.63 -6.34
N MET A 299 0.56 29.51 -6.63
CA MET A 299 1.08 28.15 -6.41
C MET A 299 2.38 27.87 -7.14
N LEU A 300 2.40 28.03 -8.48
CA LEU A 300 3.57 27.68 -9.29
C LEU A 300 4.78 28.56 -8.96
N LYS A 301 4.55 29.86 -8.75
CA LYS A 301 5.63 30.79 -8.35
C LYS A 301 6.23 30.37 -7.02
N ARG A 302 5.38 30.16 -6.00
CA ARG A 302 5.82 29.72 -4.65
C ARG A 302 6.59 28.41 -4.73
N ALA A 303 6.04 27.41 -5.46
CA ALA A 303 6.67 26.11 -5.58
C ALA A 303 8.04 26.18 -6.27
N SER A 304 8.18 26.98 -7.34
CA SER A 304 9.47 27.16 -8.02
C SER A 304 10.50 27.86 -7.13
N GLU A 305 10.10 28.91 -6.39
CA GLU A 305 10.98 29.61 -5.45
C GLU A 305 11.44 28.66 -4.31
N ASN A 306 10.54 27.85 -3.77
CA ASN A 306 10.87 26.88 -2.73
C ASN A 306 11.79 25.77 -3.24
N GLU A 307 11.55 25.26 -4.44
CA GLU A 307 12.40 24.23 -5.06
C GLU A 307 13.83 24.77 -5.33
N GLU A 308 13.97 26.00 -5.82
CA GLU A 308 15.28 26.63 -6.01
C GLU A 308 16.01 26.81 -4.67
N ALA A 309 15.32 27.30 -3.64
CA ALA A 309 15.86 27.43 -2.29
C ALA A 309 16.30 26.08 -1.71
N TRP A 310 15.50 25.05 -1.89
CA TRP A 310 15.81 23.70 -1.43
C TRP A 310 17.01 23.09 -2.17
N ASN A 311 17.11 23.26 -3.50
CA ASN A 311 18.25 22.80 -4.28
C ASN A 311 19.56 23.46 -3.82
N ASN A 312 19.53 24.75 -3.51
CA ASN A 312 20.67 25.46 -2.94
C ASN A 312 21.03 24.94 -1.54
N MET A 313 20.02 24.68 -0.71
CA MET A 313 20.21 24.09 0.62
C MET A 313 20.82 22.68 0.54
N LEU A 314 20.32 21.81 -0.35
CA LEU A 314 20.84 20.46 -0.56
C LEU A 314 22.29 20.47 -1.05
N LYS A 315 22.66 21.44 -1.91
CA LYS A 315 24.04 21.60 -2.32
C LYS A 315 24.96 21.92 -1.13
N ASN A 316 24.58 22.92 -0.32
CA ASN A 316 25.35 23.30 0.88
C ASN A 316 25.41 22.16 1.90
N TYR A 317 24.31 21.42 2.07
CA TYR A 317 24.24 20.21 2.91
C TYR A 317 25.23 19.15 2.42
N SER A 318 25.33 18.93 1.10
CA SER A 318 26.24 17.95 0.52
C SER A 318 27.72 18.31 0.74
N GLU A 319 28.04 19.60 0.85
CA GLU A 319 29.39 20.07 1.20
C GLU A 319 29.69 19.90 2.71
N ALA A 320 28.67 20.12 3.57
CA ALA A 320 28.83 20.04 5.02
C ALA A 320 28.76 18.59 5.55
N TYR A 321 27.93 17.74 4.95
CA TYR A 321 27.64 16.37 5.38
C TYR A 321 27.68 15.38 4.18
N PRO A 322 28.83 15.17 3.54
CA PRO A 322 28.92 14.41 2.28
C PRO A 322 28.43 12.97 2.38
N GLU A 323 28.72 12.28 3.48
CA GLU A 323 28.28 10.89 3.67
C GLU A 323 26.74 10.78 3.81
N LEU A 324 26.13 11.66 4.62
CA LEU A 324 24.68 11.71 4.78
C LEU A 324 23.97 12.15 3.49
N ALA A 325 24.59 13.03 2.71
CA ALA A 325 24.05 13.47 1.44
C ALA A 325 24.03 12.34 0.40
N GLU A 326 25.07 11.50 0.36
CA GLU A 326 25.09 10.33 -0.53
C GLU A 326 24.08 9.29 -0.06
N GLU A 327 23.93 9.07 1.25
CA GLU A 327 22.89 8.17 1.79
C GLU A 327 21.48 8.71 1.47
N PHE A 328 21.26 10.01 1.63
CA PHE A 328 19.99 10.65 1.26
C PHE A 328 19.67 10.46 -0.23
N LYS A 329 20.62 10.73 -1.12
CA LYS A 329 20.43 10.53 -2.57
C LYS A 329 20.14 9.09 -2.93
N LEU A 330 20.82 8.13 -2.29
CA LEU A 330 20.56 6.70 -2.48
C LEU A 330 19.13 6.35 -2.05
N ALA A 331 18.72 6.77 -0.85
CA ALA A 331 17.36 6.56 -0.35
C ALA A 331 16.30 7.14 -1.29
N MET A 332 16.49 8.40 -1.72
CA MET A 332 15.55 9.07 -2.65
C MET A 332 15.50 8.42 -4.03
N SER A 333 16.56 7.77 -4.46
CA SER A 333 16.58 7.04 -5.74
C SER A 333 15.78 5.73 -5.71
N GLY A 334 15.38 5.25 -4.53
CA GLY A 334 14.74 3.94 -4.34
C GLY A 334 15.67 2.75 -4.62
N LYS A 335 16.96 3.00 -4.84
CA LYS A 335 17.94 1.95 -5.14
C LYS A 335 18.52 1.33 -3.87
N LEU A 336 18.89 0.08 -3.98
CA LEU A 336 19.60 -0.64 -2.93
C LEU A 336 21.12 -0.42 -3.05
N PRO A 337 21.88 -0.48 -1.94
CA PRO A 337 23.34 -0.55 -1.98
C PRO A 337 23.82 -1.77 -2.78
N ASN A 338 24.85 -1.61 -3.61
CA ASN A 338 25.31 -2.65 -4.55
C ASN A 338 25.71 -3.98 -3.90
N ASN A 339 26.09 -3.98 -2.63
CA ASN A 339 26.65 -5.14 -1.90
C ASN A 339 25.75 -5.62 -0.75
N TYR A 340 24.49 -5.18 -0.68
CA TYR A 340 23.63 -5.56 0.44
C TYR A 340 23.37 -7.07 0.49
N ALA A 341 23.23 -7.73 -0.67
CA ALA A 341 22.94 -9.16 -0.76
C ALA A 341 24.10 -10.03 -0.28
N ASP A 342 25.36 -9.57 -0.45
CA ASP A 342 26.55 -10.28 0.02
C ASP A 342 26.64 -10.36 1.55
N ALA A 343 25.94 -9.46 2.25
CA ALA A 343 25.89 -9.42 3.71
C ALA A 343 24.82 -10.34 4.30
N LEU A 344 23.90 -10.87 3.48
CA LEU A 344 22.84 -11.74 3.96
C LEU A 344 23.36 -13.12 4.34
N PRO A 345 22.79 -13.77 5.38
CA PRO A 345 23.25 -15.07 5.85
C PRO A 345 23.03 -16.16 4.80
N GLU A 346 23.95 -17.12 4.77
CA GLU A 346 23.82 -18.39 4.06
C GLU A 346 23.74 -19.53 5.08
N TYR A 347 22.91 -20.51 4.79
CA TYR A 347 22.62 -21.60 5.71
C TYR A 347 23.15 -22.91 5.14
N ASP A 348 23.97 -23.62 5.91
CA ASP A 348 24.52 -24.93 5.54
C ASP A 348 23.54 -26.07 5.89
N LEU A 349 23.88 -27.30 5.50
CA LEU A 349 23.04 -28.48 5.73
C LEU A 349 22.86 -28.88 7.21
N ASN A 350 23.63 -28.30 8.13
CA ASN A 350 23.46 -28.53 9.57
C ASN A 350 22.48 -27.55 10.20
N HIS A 351 22.10 -26.51 9.45
CA HIS A 351 21.11 -25.55 9.93
C HIS A 351 19.69 -26.12 9.87
N SER A 352 18.94 -25.89 10.94
CA SER A 352 17.51 -26.16 11.01
C SER A 352 16.85 -25.01 11.74
N GLY A 353 16.22 -24.09 11.00
CA GLY A 353 15.61 -22.88 11.49
C GLY A 353 14.16 -22.72 11.06
N ALA A 354 13.35 -22.02 11.85
CA ALA A 354 12.05 -21.55 11.39
C ALA A 354 12.27 -20.39 10.41
N SER A 355 11.61 -20.40 9.26
CA SER A 355 11.82 -19.35 8.26
C SER A 355 11.50 -17.93 8.78
N ARG A 356 10.61 -17.79 9.78
CA ARG A 356 10.46 -16.51 10.52
C ARG A 356 11.70 -16.10 11.30
N ALA A 357 12.45 -17.06 11.86
CA ALA A 357 13.68 -16.77 12.63
C ALA A 357 14.82 -16.42 11.68
N ASP A 358 14.96 -17.16 10.56
CA ASP A 358 15.91 -16.87 9.50
C ASP A 358 15.63 -15.49 8.89
N SER A 359 14.36 -15.17 8.63
CA SER A 359 13.93 -13.81 8.24
C SER A 359 14.34 -12.76 9.29
N GLY A 360 14.23 -13.07 10.57
CA GLY A 360 14.66 -12.18 11.65
C GLY A 360 16.18 -11.90 11.63
N GLU A 361 17.00 -12.88 11.29
CA GLU A 361 18.46 -12.69 11.09
C GLU A 361 18.74 -11.83 9.85
N ILE A 362 18.00 -12.07 8.77
CA ILE A 362 18.09 -11.27 7.53
C ILE A 362 17.72 -9.82 7.81
N ILE A 363 16.65 -9.55 8.55
CA ILE A 363 16.22 -8.19 8.95
C ILE A 363 17.34 -7.44 9.66
N GLN A 364 18.11 -8.09 10.56
CA GLN A 364 19.25 -7.43 11.19
C GLN A 364 20.27 -6.95 10.15
N LYS A 365 20.60 -7.79 9.17
CA LYS A 365 21.53 -7.45 8.10
C LYS A 365 20.97 -6.38 7.17
N LEU A 366 19.72 -6.49 6.79
CA LEU A 366 19.07 -5.47 5.99
C LEU A 366 19.06 -4.10 6.70
N SER A 367 18.78 -4.08 7.98
CA SER A 367 18.84 -2.83 8.76
C SER A 367 20.25 -2.23 8.86
N GLU A 368 21.29 -3.06 8.82
CA GLU A 368 22.69 -2.62 8.85
C GLU A 368 23.13 -2.08 7.48
N PHE A 369 22.78 -2.77 6.38
CA PHE A 369 23.31 -2.51 5.04
C PHE A 369 22.36 -1.71 4.13
N VAL A 370 21.07 -1.63 4.45
CA VAL A 370 20.06 -0.88 3.69
C VAL A 370 19.53 0.27 4.56
N PRO A 371 20.10 1.47 4.44
CA PRO A 371 19.74 2.60 5.32
C PRO A 371 18.28 3.05 5.25
N SER A 372 17.60 2.76 4.14
CA SER A 372 16.19 3.04 3.89
C SER A 372 15.25 1.94 4.40
N PHE A 373 15.77 0.86 5.00
CA PHE A 373 14.96 -0.24 5.54
C PHE A 373 14.29 0.18 6.84
N PHE A 374 12.94 0.18 6.87
CA PHE A 374 12.14 0.75 7.95
C PHE A 374 10.80 0.05 8.09
N GLY A 375 10.35 -0.25 9.29
CA GLY A 375 9.04 -0.88 9.47
C GLY A 375 8.79 -1.41 10.88
N GLY A 376 7.84 -2.34 10.98
CA GLY A 376 7.45 -2.89 12.27
C GLY A 376 6.34 -3.92 12.21
N SER A 377 5.63 -4.10 13.32
CA SER A 377 4.64 -5.15 13.49
C SER A 377 3.37 -4.66 14.20
N ALA A 378 2.26 -5.34 13.95
CA ALA A 378 1.00 -5.16 14.65
C ALA A 378 1.01 -5.94 15.97
N ASP A 379 1.78 -5.45 16.96
CA ASP A 379 1.90 -6.00 18.32
C ASP A 379 2.43 -7.45 18.40
N LEU A 380 3.11 -7.93 17.36
CA LEU A 380 3.62 -9.30 17.26
C LEU A 380 5.12 -9.39 16.97
N ALA A 381 5.88 -8.29 17.16
CA ALA A 381 7.28 -8.19 16.77
C ALA A 381 8.16 -9.34 17.33
N GLY A 382 7.97 -9.70 18.59
CA GLY A 382 8.70 -10.82 19.21
C GLY A 382 8.40 -12.18 18.59
N SER A 383 7.12 -12.41 18.22
CA SER A 383 6.67 -13.66 17.58
C SER A 383 7.04 -13.70 16.10
N ASN A 384 6.90 -12.59 15.40
CA ASN A 384 7.26 -12.48 13.97
C ASN A 384 8.77 -12.40 13.75
N LYS A 385 9.56 -12.12 14.79
CA LYS A 385 11.02 -11.85 14.70
C LYS A 385 11.34 -10.63 13.82
N SER A 386 10.46 -9.64 13.81
CA SER A 386 10.49 -8.53 12.86
C SER A 386 11.12 -7.23 13.39
N ASN A 387 11.49 -7.17 14.67
CA ASN A 387 12.17 -6.00 15.23
C ASN A 387 13.67 -6.02 14.97
N VAL A 388 14.23 -4.84 14.74
CA VAL A 388 15.67 -4.60 14.64
C VAL A 388 16.23 -4.49 16.05
N LYS A 389 17.07 -5.45 16.43
CA LYS A 389 17.79 -5.42 17.72
C LYS A 389 18.76 -4.23 17.73
N GLU A 390 19.05 -3.70 18.91
CA GLU A 390 20.00 -2.59 19.08
C GLU A 390 19.57 -1.26 18.43
N ALA A 391 18.48 -1.22 17.65
CA ALA A 391 17.92 0.01 17.12
C ALA A 391 16.93 0.64 18.09
N LYS A 392 16.87 1.98 18.10
CA LYS A 392 15.85 2.73 18.84
C LYS A 392 14.46 2.45 18.26
N ASP A 393 13.46 2.56 19.11
CA ASP A 393 12.08 2.61 18.69
C ASP A 393 11.77 3.95 18.02
N TYR A 394 10.97 3.92 16.95
CA TYR A 394 10.41 5.12 16.34
C TYR A 394 9.32 5.68 17.28
N ASN A 395 9.43 6.93 17.61
CA ASN A 395 8.40 7.72 18.29
C ASN A 395 8.70 9.23 18.12
N LYS A 396 7.83 10.09 18.64
CA LYS A 396 7.99 11.55 18.54
C LYS A 396 9.31 12.11 19.08
N ASP A 397 9.95 11.44 20.06
CA ASP A 397 11.20 11.87 20.69
C ASP A 397 12.43 11.24 20.04
N THR A 398 12.25 10.17 19.28
CA THR A 398 13.29 9.43 18.52
C THR A 398 12.80 9.09 17.11
N PRO A 399 12.52 10.10 16.27
CA PRO A 399 11.99 9.88 14.93
C PRO A 399 12.97 9.13 14.01
N GLU A 400 14.28 9.16 14.32
CA GLU A 400 15.30 8.36 13.62
C GLU A 400 15.28 6.87 13.98
N GLY A 401 14.47 6.44 14.94
CA GLY A 401 14.31 5.05 15.34
C GLY A 401 13.80 4.17 14.21
N LYS A 402 14.15 2.87 14.23
CA LYS A 402 13.85 1.94 13.12
C LYS A 402 12.68 0.99 13.40
N ASN A 403 12.28 0.82 14.66
CA ASN A 403 11.19 -0.08 15.04
C ASN A 403 9.89 0.69 15.20
N VAL A 404 8.91 0.43 14.33
CA VAL A 404 7.59 1.02 14.40
C VAL A 404 6.64 0.08 15.14
N TRP A 405 6.02 0.57 16.21
CA TRP A 405 5.03 -0.15 17.01
C TRP A 405 3.62 0.23 16.56
N PHE A 406 3.08 -0.49 15.56
CA PHE A 406 1.74 -0.19 15.04
C PHE A 406 0.61 -0.52 16.04
N GLY A 407 0.88 -1.42 17.01
CA GLY A 407 -0.15 -1.97 17.87
C GLY A 407 -1.09 -2.90 17.10
N VAL A 408 -2.19 -3.34 17.71
CA VAL A 408 -3.18 -4.22 17.06
C VAL A 408 -4.03 -3.39 16.07
N ARG A 409 -3.44 -3.06 14.92
CA ARG A 409 -3.99 -2.18 13.88
C ARG A 409 -3.53 -2.64 12.50
N GLU A 410 -3.84 -3.87 12.12
CA GLU A 410 -3.32 -4.48 10.89
C GLU A 410 -3.69 -3.70 9.64
N PHE A 411 -4.94 -3.22 9.56
CA PHE A 411 -5.41 -2.52 8.36
C PHE A 411 -4.72 -1.16 8.20
N ALA A 412 -4.65 -0.35 9.25
CA ALA A 412 -3.92 0.92 9.20
C ALA A 412 -2.42 0.71 8.98
N MET A 413 -1.82 -0.33 9.57
CA MET A 413 -0.43 -0.71 9.32
C MET A 413 -0.20 -0.98 7.83
N GLY A 414 -1.03 -1.82 7.21
CA GLY A 414 -0.92 -2.14 5.78
C GLY A 414 -1.06 -0.90 4.88
N ALA A 415 -2.02 -0.02 5.18
CA ALA A 415 -2.19 1.22 4.43
C ALA A 415 -1.05 2.22 4.69
N ALA A 416 -0.54 2.33 5.92
CA ALA A 416 0.61 3.17 6.24
C ALA A 416 1.87 2.72 5.48
N ILE A 417 2.12 1.41 5.36
CA ILE A 417 3.19 0.86 4.53
C ILE A 417 3.04 1.30 3.07
N ASN A 418 1.81 1.26 2.53
CA ASN A 418 1.54 1.75 1.18
C ASN A 418 1.84 3.25 1.05
N GLY A 419 1.45 4.05 2.05
CA GLY A 419 1.76 5.47 2.10
C GLY A 419 3.27 5.75 2.14
N MET A 420 4.03 5.02 2.97
CA MET A 420 5.49 5.13 3.03
C MET A 420 6.17 4.75 1.71
N ALA A 421 5.72 3.66 1.08
CA ALA A 421 6.26 3.23 -0.21
C ALA A 421 5.96 4.25 -1.34
N ALA A 422 4.76 4.83 -1.35
CA ALA A 422 4.38 5.88 -2.31
C ALA A 422 5.11 7.20 -2.06
N HIS A 423 5.41 7.53 -0.80
CA HIS A 423 6.21 8.70 -0.43
C HIS A 423 7.62 8.64 -1.01
N GLY A 424 8.22 7.46 -1.02
CA GLY A 424 9.62 7.25 -1.42
C GLY A 424 10.64 7.49 -0.29
N GLY A 425 11.87 7.14 -0.54
CA GLY A 425 12.97 7.25 0.44
C GLY A 425 13.09 6.09 1.42
N LEU A 426 12.13 5.16 1.43
CA LEU A 426 12.10 4.01 2.32
C LEU A 426 11.84 2.71 1.56
N HIS A 427 12.34 1.60 2.11
CA HIS A 427 11.95 0.23 1.80
C HIS A 427 11.12 -0.28 3.00
N PRO A 428 9.79 -0.04 3.00
CA PRO A 428 8.99 -0.29 4.17
C PRO A 428 8.53 -1.73 4.28
N TYR A 429 8.45 -2.25 5.51
CA TYR A 429 7.89 -3.56 5.81
C TYR A 429 6.89 -3.54 6.97
N ALA A 430 5.94 -4.46 6.93
CA ALA A 430 4.99 -4.71 7.99
C ALA A 430 4.89 -6.19 8.33
N ALA A 431 4.66 -6.54 9.58
CA ALA A 431 4.57 -7.92 10.03
C ALA A 431 3.34 -8.19 10.90
N THR A 432 2.73 -9.36 10.68
CA THR A 432 1.68 -9.92 11.53
C THR A 432 1.61 -11.44 11.35
N PHE A 433 0.69 -12.14 12.06
CA PHE A 433 0.40 -13.54 11.77
C PHE A 433 -0.35 -13.69 10.45
N PHE A 434 -0.15 -14.80 9.76
CA PHE A 434 -0.68 -14.98 8.42
C PHE A 434 -2.20 -14.99 8.36
N VAL A 435 -2.87 -15.58 9.35
CA VAL A 435 -4.33 -15.55 9.44
C VAL A 435 -4.88 -14.12 9.50
N PHE A 436 -4.14 -13.18 10.11
CA PHE A 436 -4.54 -11.77 10.20
C PHE A 436 -4.28 -10.96 8.92
N SER A 437 -3.75 -11.59 7.85
CA SER A 437 -3.79 -11.00 6.53
C SER A 437 -5.21 -10.63 6.09
N ASP A 438 -6.22 -11.28 6.64
CA ASP A 438 -7.63 -10.95 6.38
C ASP A 438 -8.02 -9.55 6.86
N TYR A 439 -7.41 -9.04 7.94
CA TYR A 439 -7.65 -7.69 8.44
C TYR A 439 -7.06 -6.60 7.53
N LEU A 440 -5.92 -6.85 6.89
CA LEU A 440 -5.25 -5.86 6.02
C LEU A 440 -5.37 -6.16 4.52
N LYS A 441 -6.15 -7.15 4.13
CA LYS A 441 -6.29 -7.57 2.72
C LYS A 441 -6.70 -6.45 1.76
N PRO A 442 -7.58 -5.49 2.10
CA PRO A 442 -7.88 -4.36 1.24
C PRO A 442 -6.64 -3.48 0.97
N ALA A 443 -5.75 -3.30 1.95
CA ALA A 443 -4.49 -2.57 1.77
C ALA A 443 -3.52 -3.32 0.85
N LEU A 444 -3.42 -4.65 0.98
CA LEU A 444 -2.63 -5.50 0.06
C LEU A 444 -3.11 -5.35 -1.39
N ARG A 445 -4.43 -5.33 -1.59
CA ARG A 445 -5.02 -5.14 -2.91
C ARG A 445 -4.67 -3.76 -3.49
N LEU A 446 -4.74 -2.69 -2.70
CA LEU A 446 -4.33 -1.35 -3.14
C LEU A 446 -2.82 -1.28 -3.42
N SER A 447 -1.98 -1.91 -2.61
CA SER A 447 -0.54 -2.03 -2.87
C SER A 447 -0.26 -2.60 -4.25
N SER A 448 -1.00 -3.67 -4.61
CA SER A 448 -0.89 -4.32 -5.93
C SER A 448 -1.38 -3.44 -7.08
N ILE A 449 -2.51 -2.74 -6.91
CA ILE A 449 -3.04 -1.79 -7.91
C ILE A 449 -2.05 -0.66 -8.14
N MET A 450 -1.46 -0.12 -7.08
CA MET A 450 -0.50 0.98 -7.14
C MET A 450 0.88 0.54 -7.63
N GLY A 451 1.16 -0.76 -7.67
CA GLY A 451 2.47 -1.29 -8.01
C GLY A 451 3.56 -0.77 -7.07
N LEU A 452 3.38 -0.96 -5.77
CA LEU A 452 4.32 -0.51 -4.75
C LEU A 452 5.32 -1.60 -4.39
N ASN A 453 6.51 -1.20 -3.94
CA ASN A 453 7.54 -2.10 -3.39
C ASN A 453 7.35 -2.33 -1.87
N SER A 454 6.11 -2.51 -1.44
CA SER A 454 5.79 -2.80 -0.05
C SER A 454 6.08 -4.25 0.31
N THR A 455 6.70 -4.51 1.46
CA THR A 455 6.97 -5.86 1.96
C THR A 455 6.07 -6.19 3.15
N PHE A 456 5.36 -7.31 3.06
CA PHE A 456 4.48 -7.82 4.11
C PHE A 456 4.99 -9.17 4.61
N ILE A 457 5.24 -9.28 5.89
CA ILE A 457 5.76 -10.48 6.55
C ILE A 457 4.60 -11.15 7.28
N PHE A 458 4.24 -12.34 6.85
CA PHE A 458 3.18 -13.16 7.42
C PHE A 458 3.77 -14.42 8.03
N THR A 459 3.83 -14.50 9.35
CA THR A 459 4.35 -15.68 10.05
C THR A 459 3.24 -16.60 10.53
N HIS A 460 3.60 -17.80 11.01
CA HIS A 460 2.61 -18.80 11.44
C HIS A 460 1.73 -19.24 10.27
N ASP A 461 2.39 -19.79 9.25
CA ASP A 461 1.91 -19.98 7.88
C ASP A 461 0.90 -21.11 7.66
N SER A 462 0.69 -21.99 8.67
CA SER A 462 -0.07 -23.23 8.48
C SER A 462 -0.68 -23.78 9.76
N ILE A 463 -1.35 -24.92 9.68
CA ILE A 463 -1.86 -25.68 10.84
C ILE A 463 -0.78 -26.13 11.82
N ALA A 464 0.50 -26.07 11.46
CA ALA A 464 1.62 -26.29 12.37
C ALA A 464 1.76 -25.23 13.48
N VAL A 465 0.92 -24.20 13.47
CA VAL A 465 0.70 -23.29 14.61
C VAL A 465 0.27 -24.08 15.84
N GLY A 466 -0.63 -25.02 15.68
CA GLY A 466 -0.93 -26.04 16.68
C GLY A 466 -1.88 -25.56 17.76
N GLU A 467 -1.37 -25.30 18.96
CA GLU A 467 -2.14 -25.11 20.20
C GLU A 467 -3.13 -23.95 20.13
N ASP A 468 -2.82 -22.89 19.38
CA ASP A 468 -3.69 -21.71 19.20
C ASP A 468 -4.98 -22.06 18.43
N GLY A 469 -4.93 -23.12 17.62
CA GLY A 469 -6.10 -23.71 16.95
C GLY A 469 -6.66 -22.91 15.78
N PRO A 470 -7.91 -23.23 15.36
CA PRO A 470 -8.50 -22.78 14.11
C PRO A 470 -8.55 -21.25 13.89
N THR A 471 -8.60 -20.47 14.96
CA THR A 471 -8.64 -19.00 14.88
C THR A 471 -7.29 -18.38 14.46
N HIS A 472 -6.22 -19.17 14.55
CA HIS A 472 -4.84 -18.73 14.25
C HIS A 472 -4.18 -19.57 13.15
N GLU A 473 -4.82 -20.64 12.70
CA GLU A 473 -4.35 -21.55 11.66
C GLU A 473 -4.90 -21.12 10.30
N PRO A 474 -4.06 -20.55 9.40
CA PRO A 474 -4.52 -20.13 8.08
C PRO A 474 -4.78 -21.35 7.19
N ILE A 475 -5.85 -21.29 6.41
CA ILE A 475 -6.24 -22.31 5.42
C ILE A 475 -6.42 -21.69 4.04
N GLU A 476 -7.35 -20.72 3.92
CA GLU A 476 -7.71 -20.08 2.64
C GLU A 476 -6.84 -18.85 2.31
N GLN A 477 -6.10 -18.32 3.26
CA GLN A 477 -5.36 -17.07 3.11
C GLN A 477 -4.34 -17.15 1.97
N LEU A 478 -3.62 -18.27 1.85
CA LEU A 478 -2.61 -18.45 0.81
C LEU A 478 -3.22 -18.41 -0.59
N ALA A 479 -4.31 -19.14 -0.82
CA ALA A 479 -5.04 -19.09 -2.09
C ALA A 479 -5.64 -17.70 -2.33
N GLY A 480 -6.14 -17.06 -1.29
CA GLY A 480 -6.72 -15.72 -1.33
C GLY A 480 -5.70 -14.65 -1.72
N LEU A 481 -4.46 -14.71 -1.22
CA LEU A 481 -3.39 -13.77 -1.62
C LEU A 481 -2.89 -14.06 -3.04
N ARG A 482 -2.71 -15.32 -3.41
CA ARG A 482 -2.32 -15.72 -4.78
C ARG A 482 -3.34 -15.31 -5.84
N ALA A 483 -4.60 -15.07 -5.45
CA ALA A 483 -5.65 -14.56 -6.35
C ALA A 483 -5.56 -13.04 -6.60
N ILE A 484 -4.78 -12.28 -5.83
CA ILE A 484 -4.60 -10.85 -6.05
C ILE A 484 -3.65 -10.64 -7.23
N PRO A 485 -4.08 -9.94 -8.31
CA PRO A 485 -3.18 -9.62 -9.42
C PRO A 485 -1.98 -8.78 -8.97
N ASN A 486 -0.83 -8.97 -9.60
CA ASN A 486 0.39 -8.21 -9.31
C ASN A 486 0.84 -8.31 -7.84
N MET A 487 0.77 -9.50 -7.24
CA MET A 487 1.24 -9.76 -5.88
C MET A 487 2.24 -10.91 -5.89
N ASN A 488 3.47 -10.67 -5.43
CA ASN A 488 4.40 -11.74 -5.09
C ASN A 488 3.94 -12.37 -3.77
N VAL A 489 3.60 -13.66 -3.79
CA VAL A 489 3.34 -14.44 -2.58
C VAL A 489 4.40 -15.51 -2.52
N ILE A 490 5.39 -15.35 -1.63
CA ILE A 490 6.54 -16.24 -1.53
C ILE A 490 6.47 -17.02 -0.21
N ARG A 491 6.39 -18.34 -0.32
CA ARG A 491 6.36 -19.27 0.81
C ARG A 491 7.61 -20.16 0.78
N PRO A 492 8.71 -19.72 1.42
CA PRO A 492 10.01 -20.39 1.33
C PRO A 492 10.07 -21.69 2.12
N ALA A 493 10.84 -22.66 1.61
CA ALA A 493 11.00 -24.00 2.16
C ALA A 493 12.15 -24.12 3.19
N ASP A 494 13.04 -23.15 3.24
CA ASP A 494 14.17 -23.11 4.18
C ASP A 494 14.74 -21.69 4.33
N GLY A 495 15.86 -21.56 5.06
CA GLY A 495 16.55 -20.29 5.26
C GLY A 495 17.12 -19.69 3.97
N ASN A 496 17.63 -20.51 3.05
CA ASN A 496 18.21 -20.05 1.78
C ASN A 496 17.14 -19.54 0.82
N GLU A 497 15.99 -20.23 0.71
CA GLU A 497 14.84 -19.67 -0.03
C GLU A 497 14.31 -18.38 0.62
N THR A 498 14.32 -18.30 1.98
CA THR A 498 13.93 -17.10 2.73
C THR A 498 14.84 -15.92 2.42
N ARG A 499 16.14 -16.14 2.31
CA ARG A 499 17.12 -15.13 1.91
C ARG A 499 16.78 -14.56 0.52
N VAL A 500 16.61 -15.43 -0.47
CA VAL A 500 16.30 -15.00 -1.84
C VAL A 500 14.91 -14.34 -1.91
N ALA A 501 13.95 -14.80 -1.11
CA ALA A 501 12.63 -14.17 -1.01
C ALA A 501 12.72 -12.70 -0.53
N TRP A 502 13.61 -12.39 0.41
CA TRP A 502 13.91 -11.03 0.82
C TRP A 502 14.59 -10.20 -0.28
N GLU A 503 15.53 -10.79 -1.02
CA GLU A 503 16.12 -10.11 -2.18
C GLU A 503 15.05 -9.74 -3.20
N VAL A 504 14.17 -10.68 -3.58
CA VAL A 504 13.05 -10.43 -4.49
C VAL A 504 12.13 -9.33 -3.95
N ALA A 505 11.84 -9.33 -2.65
CA ALA A 505 10.97 -8.32 -2.04
C ALA A 505 11.55 -6.91 -2.16
N LEU A 506 12.84 -6.74 -1.86
CA LEU A 506 13.49 -5.43 -1.91
C LEU A 506 13.77 -4.93 -3.33
N GLU A 507 14.08 -5.84 -4.25
CA GLU A 507 14.37 -5.53 -5.65
C GLU A 507 13.10 -5.30 -6.50
N SER A 508 11.93 -5.64 -5.97
CA SER A 508 10.64 -5.45 -6.67
C SER A 508 10.23 -3.99 -6.69
N GLU A 509 10.38 -3.31 -7.83
CA GLU A 509 10.04 -1.88 -7.98
C GLU A 509 8.53 -1.63 -8.12
N HIS A 510 7.78 -2.59 -8.67
CA HIS A 510 6.38 -2.40 -9.09
C HIS A 510 5.44 -3.53 -8.64
N THR A 511 5.88 -4.36 -7.71
CA THR A 511 5.12 -5.52 -7.23
C THR A 511 5.31 -5.67 -5.73
N PRO A 512 4.26 -5.56 -4.91
CA PRO A 512 4.38 -5.82 -3.48
C PRO A 512 4.65 -7.30 -3.24
N THR A 513 5.36 -7.59 -2.14
CA THR A 513 5.74 -8.95 -1.77
C THR A 513 5.18 -9.34 -0.40
N SER A 514 4.49 -10.48 -0.36
CA SER A 514 4.04 -11.14 0.86
C SER A 514 4.95 -12.34 1.13
N LEU A 515 5.73 -12.29 2.21
CA LEU A 515 6.57 -13.39 2.70
C LEU A 515 5.77 -14.22 3.69
N VAL A 516 5.53 -15.48 3.39
CA VAL A 516 4.72 -16.41 4.19
C VAL A 516 5.62 -17.41 4.89
N LEU A 517 5.81 -17.25 6.21
CA LEU A 517 6.91 -17.83 6.97
C LEU A 517 6.43 -18.78 8.08
N THR A 518 7.18 -19.86 8.30
CA THR A 518 6.86 -20.90 9.27
C THR A 518 7.10 -20.49 10.73
N ARG A 519 6.32 -21.09 11.64
CA ARG A 519 6.62 -21.12 13.08
C ARG A 519 7.60 -22.22 13.46
N GLN A 520 7.47 -23.39 12.84
CA GLN A 520 8.30 -24.58 13.06
C GLN A 520 9.62 -24.50 12.31
N ASN A 521 10.62 -25.22 12.80
CA ASN A 521 11.92 -25.33 12.17
C ASN A 521 11.87 -26.19 10.90
N LEU A 522 12.67 -25.82 9.92
CA LEU A 522 12.84 -26.51 8.64
C LEU A 522 14.32 -26.85 8.45
N PRO A 523 14.66 -28.07 7.99
CA PRO A 523 16.03 -28.38 7.60
C PRO A 523 16.39 -27.69 6.28
N THR A 524 17.65 -27.31 6.12
CA THR A 524 18.16 -26.78 4.85
C THR A 524 18.09 -27.82 3.74
N LEU A 525 17.59 -27.42 2.57
CA LEU A 525 17.55 -28.24 1.36
C LEU A 525 18.97 -28.48 0.80
N ASP A 526 19.24 -29.71 0.36
CA ASP A 526 20.52 -30.07 -0.27
C ASP A 526 20.50 -29.63 -1.75
N VAL A 527 20.58 -28.34 -1.97
CA VAL A 527 20.57 -27.70 -3.29
C VAL A 527 21.63 -26.61 -3.32
N ASP A 528 22.39 -26.52 -4.41
CA ASP A 528 23.40 -25.47 -4.54
C ASP A 528 22.80 -24.05 -4.57
N LYS A 529 23.57 -23.09 -4.09
CA LYS A 529 23.18 -21.68 -3.96
C LYS A 529 22.62 -21.09 -5.26
N GLN A 530 23.27 -21.32 -6.40
CA GLN A 530 22.88 -20.75 -7.68
C GLN A 530 21.53 -21.29 -8.16
N THR A 531 21.27 -22.58 -7.91
CA THR A 531 19.99 -23.22 -8.22
C THR A 531 18.87 -22.64 -7.36
N VAL A 532 19.10 -22.43 -6.06
CA VAL A 532 18.12 -21.79 -5.17
C VAL A 532 17.84 -20.34 -5.62
N GLU A 533 18.90 -19.54 -5.87
CA GLU A 533 18.75 -18.15 -6.31
C GLU A 533 17.94 -18.03 -7.59
N ASN A 534 18.32 -18.78 -8.62
CA ASN A 534 17.60 -18.77 -9.88
C ASN A 534 16.16 -19.32 -9.75
N GLY A 535 16.00 -20.35 -8.92
CA GLY A 535 14.74 -21.05 -8.74
C GLY A 535 13.68 -20.20 -8.04
N VAL A 536 14.02 -19.58 -6.93
CA VAL A 536 13.11 -18.70 -6.19
C VAL A 536 12.72 -17.48 -7.03
N ARG A 537 13.68 -16.86 -7.71
CA ARG A 537 13.43 -15.72 -8.61
C ARG A 537 12.53 -16.09 -9.80
N LYS A 538 12.63 -17.31 -10.30
CA LYS A 538 11.74 -17.83 -11.36
C LYS A 538 10.44 -18.43 -10.84
N GLY A 539 10.34 -18.64 -9.54
CA GLY A 539 9.12 -19.03 -8.83
C GLY A 539 8.87 -20.51 -8.67
N ALA A 540 9.58 -21.37 -9.38
CA ALA A 540 9.57 -22.82 -9.21
C ALA A 540 10.88 -23.42 -9.74
N TYR A 541 11.37 -24.48 -9.09
CA TYR A 541 12.60 -25.17 -9.51
C TYR A 541 12.66 -26.59 -8.95
N ILE A 542 13.56 -27.41 -9.50
CA ILE A 542 13.78 -28.81 -9.10
C ILE A 542 14.70 -28.83 -7.89
N VAL A 543 14.24 -29.41 -6.80
CA VAL A 543 15.04 -29.57 -5.56
C VAL A 543 15.58 -30.98 -5.36
N PHE A 544 14.96 -31.95 -6.04
CA PHE A 544 15.42 -33.34 -6.02
C PHE A 544 14.92 -34.06 -7.28
N GLU A 545 15.76 -34.89 -7.89
CA GLU A 545 15.38 -35.74 -9.00
C GLU A 545 16.18 -37.04 -8.96
N THR A 546 15.49 -38.17 -9.18
CA THR A 546 16.12 -39.49 -9.22
C THR A 546 16.75 -39.78 -10.59
N GLU A 547 17.70 -40.73 -10.67
CA GLU A 547 18.33 -41.13 -11.91
C GLU A 547 17.42 -42.03 -12.82
N GLN A 548 16.33 -42.57 -12.26
CA GLN A 548 15.40 -43.42 -12.97
C GLN A 548 14.54 -42.61 -13.96
N GLN A 549 13.93 -43.30 -14.94
CA GLN A 549 12.98 -42.66 -15.85
C GLN A 549 11.86 -41.97 -15.06
N LEU A 550 11.67 -40.70 -15.30
CA LEU A 550 10.72 -39.85 -14.57
C LEU A 550 9.27 -40.36 -14.74
N GLU A 551 8.64 -40.73 -13.62
CA GLU A 551 7.25 -41.23 -13.58
C GLU A 551 6.33 -40.27 -12.79
N TYR A 552 6.87 -39.61 -11.75
CA TYR A 552 6.06 -38.84 -10.79
C TYR A 552 6.65 -37.45 -10.57
N LEU A 553 5.76 -36.44 -10.42
CA LEU A 553 6.12 -35.11 -9.93
C LEU A 553 5.46 -34.86 -8.58
N LEU A 554 6.27 -34.48 -7.59
CA LEU A 554 5.82 -33.98 -6.27
C LEU A 554 6.05 -32.47 -6.24
N LEU A 555 4.99 -31.70 -6.08
CA LEU A 555 5.01 -30.24 -6.07
C LEU A 555 4.67 -29.76 -4.66
N ALA A 556 5.45 -28.82 -4.14
CA ALA A 556 5.20 -28.26 -2.81
C ALA A 556 5.68 -26.82 -2.69
N SER A 557 5.27 -26.12 -1.66
CA SER A 557 5.86 -24.87 -1.19
C SER A 557 6.06 -24.93 0.32
N GLY A 558 6.95 -24.08 0.84
CA GLY A 558 7.16 -24.01 2.29
C GLY A 558 7.62 -25.31 2.91
N SER A 559 7.13 -25.59 4.11
CA SER A 559 7.54 -26.76 4.92
C SER A 559 7.31 -28.12 4.24
N GLU A 560 6.37 -28.21 3.31
CA GLU A 560 6.00 -29.47 2.67
C GLU A 560 7.01 -29.92 1.61
N VAL A 561 7.94 -29.04 1.19
CA VAL A 561 9.02 -29.40 0.24
C VAL A 561 9.95 -30.45 0.82
N ASN A 562 10.37 -30.29 2.09
CA ASN A 562 11.20 -31.27 2.76
C ASN A 562 10.48 -32.63 2.91
N LEU A 563 9.20 -32.61 3.26
CA LEU A 563 8.38 -33.81 3.36
C LEU A 563 8.25 -34.55 2.00
N ALA A 564 8.14 -33.78 0.92
CA ALA A 564 8.13 -34.34 -0.45
C ALA A 564 9.48 -34.97 -0.83
N VAL A 565 10.61 -34.35 -0.45
CA VAL A 565 11.96 -34.89 -0.65
C VAL A 565 12.17 -36.20 0.10
N GLU A 566 11.70 -36.30 1.36
CA GLU A 566 11.76 -37.56 2.14
C GLU A 566 10.97 -38.68 1.46
N ALA A 567 9.77 -38.38 0.96
CA ALA A 567 8.95 -39.35 0.24
C ALA A 567 9.61 -39.76 -1.10
N ALA A 568 10.22 -38.82 -1.83
CA ALA A 568 10.92 -39.09 -3.09
C ALA A 568 12.13 -40.01 -2.88
N LYS A 569 12.94 -39.78 -1.86
CA LYS A 569 14.09 -40.67 -1.49
C LYS A 569 13.64 -42.11 -1.22
N GLU A 570 12.49 -42.31 -0.59
CA GLU A 570 11.95 -43.66 -0.38
C GLU A 570 11.40 -44.30 -1.66
N LEU A 571 10.77 -43.52 -2.56
CA LEU A 571 10.34 -43.98 -3.88
C LEU A 571 11.53 -44.35 -4.77
N GLU A 572 12.64 -43.63 -4.70
CA GLU A 572 13.89 -43.96 -5.36
C GLU A 572 14.42 -45.33 -4.94
N GLN A 573 14.43 -45.65 -3.62
CA GLN A 573 14.82 -46.95 -3.12
C GLN A 573 13.91 -48.09 -3.64
N GLN A 574 12.67 -47.75 -4.04
CA GLN A 574 11.71 -48.66 -4.67
C GLN A 574 11.89 -48.69 -6.20
N GLY A 575 12.90 -48.02 -6.76
CA GLY A 575 13.20 -48.00 -8.20
C GLY A 575 12.28 -47.09 -9.01
N LYS A 576 11.63 -46.09 -8.39
CA LYS A 576 10.72 -45.15 -9.05
C LYS A 576 11.42 -43.87 -9.44
N GLY A 577 11.10 -43.35 -10.64
CA GLY A 577 11.55 -42.06 -11.12
C GLY A 577 10.68 -40.93 -10.57
N VAL A 578 11.25 -40.05 -9.77
CA VAL A 578 10.51 -38.98 -9.07
C VAL A 578 11.28 -37.67 -9.15
N ARG A 579 10.55 -36.59 -9.39
CA ARG A 579 11.06 -35.23 -9.30
C ARG A 579 10.28 -34.48 -8.22
N VAL A 580 10.99 -33.75 -7.35
CA VAL A 580 10.40 -32.83 -6.39
C VAL A 580 10.66 -31.40 -6.85
N ILE A 581 9.60 -30.60 -6.87
CA ILE A 581 9.61 -29.21 -7.30
C ILE A 581 9.22 -28.33 -6.13
N SER A 582 10.09 -27.39 -5.71
CA SER A 582 9.70 -26.26 -4.88
C SER A 582 9.03 -25.21 -5.74
N MET A 583 7.84 -24.74 -5.33
CA MET A 583 7.06 -23.71 -6.01
C MET A 583 6.80 -22.53 -5.06
N PRO A 584 7.84 -21.81 -4.59
CA PRO A 584 7.67 -20.77 -3.59
C PRO A 584 6.89 -19.55 -4.09
N ASN A 585 6.92 -19.22 -5.38
CA ASN A 585 6.29 -18.02 -5.95
C ASN A 585 5.57 -18.32 -7.28
N TRP A 586 4.26 -18.56 -7.22
CA TRP A 586 3.46 -18.84 -8.41
C TRP A 586 3.40 -17.66 -9.39
N TYR A 587 3.35 -16.42 -8.87
CA TYR A 587 3.29 -15.22 -9.70
C TYR A 587 4.52 -15.11 -10.61
N ALA A 588 5.72 -15.33 -10.08
CA ALA A 588 6.95 -15.33 -10.86
C ALA A 588 7.01 -16.52 -11.84
N PHE A 589 6.58 -17.72 -11.42
CA PHE A 589 6.57 -18.89 -12.29
C PHE A 589 5.65 -18.71 -13.50
N GLU A 590 4.48 -18.10 -13.31
CA GLU A 590 3.55 -17.85 -14.40
C GLU A 590 4.10 -16.91 -15.50
N GLN A 591 5.06 -16.06 -15.15
CA GLN A 591 5.71 -15.15 -16.09
C GLN A 591 6.85 -15.81 -16.89
N GLN A 592 7.23 -17.05 -16.55
CA GLN A 592 8.30 -17.75 -17.24
C GLN A 592 7.87 -18.22 -18.64
N SER A 593 8.88 -18.43 -19.51
CA SER A 593 8.66 -18.97 -20.84
C SER A 593 8.05 -20.38 -20.81
N SER A 594 7.40 -20.78 -21.90
CA SER A 594 6.84 -22.12 -22.03
C SER A 594 7.91 -23.20 -21.92
N GLU A 595 9.11 -22.93 -22.43
CA GLU A 595 10.25 -23.85 -22.36
C GLU A 595 10.71 -24.06 -20.93
N TYR A 596 10.77 -22.99 -20.12
CA TYR A 596 11.11 -23.11 -18.69
C TYR A 596 10.03 -23.89 -17.93
N LYS A 597 8.76 -23.56 -18.15
CA LYS A 597 7.65 -24.27 -17.52
C LYS A 597 7.65 -25.76 -17.87
N GLU A 598 7.89 -26.10 -19.13
CA GLU A 598 8.00 -27.49 -19.60
C GLU A 598 9.22 -28.21 -19.01
N SER A 599 10.34 -27.51 -18.80
CA SER A 599 11.54 -28.11 -18.19
C SER A 599 11.32 -28.47 -16.71
N ILE A 600 10.47 -27.72 -16.01
CA ILE A 600 10.11 -27.96 -14.60
C ILE A 600 8.95 -28.98 -14.49
N LEU A 601 7.90 -28.81 -15.28
CA LEU A 601 6.65 -29.59 -15.27
C LEU A 601 6.41 -30.24 -16.63
N PRO A 602 7.22 -31.26 -17.03
CA PRO A 602 7.10 -31.87 -18.33
C PRO A 602 5.67 -32.42 -18.57
N SER A 603 5.11 -32.07 -19.73
CA SER A 603 3.70 -32.33 -20.07
C SER A 603 3.36 -33.79 -20.21
N ASP A 604 4.36 -34.62 -20.55
CA ASP A 604 4.24 -36.08 -20.68
C ASP A 604 4.21 -36.81 -19.33
N VAL A 605 4.57 -36.15 -18.22
CA VAL A 605 4.47 -36.70 -16.85
C VAL A 605 3.19 -36.20 -16.18
N THR A 606 2.12 -37.02 -16.27
CA THR A 606 0.78 -36.65 -15.74
C THR A 606 0.53 -37.09 -14.29
N LYS A 607 1.35 -38.02 -13.76
CA LYS A 607 1.27 -38.47 -12.38
C LYS A 607 1.85 -37.42 -11.44
N ARG A 608 1.02 -36.47 -11.02
CA ARG A 608 1.43 -35.30 -10.23
C ARG A 608 0.69 -35.24 -8.91
N ILE A 609 1.41 -34.90 -7.85
CA ILE A 609 0.85 -34.64 -6.52
C ILE A 609 1.34 -33.30 -6.02
N ALA A 610 0.42 -32.41 -5.63
CA ALA A 610 0.74 -31.22 -4.88
C ALA A 610 0.52 -31.48 -3.38
N ILE A 611 1.40 -30.91 -2.55
CA ILE A 611 1.39 -31.06 -1.09
C ILE A 611 1.50 -29.68 -0.48
N GLU A 612 0.46 -29.20 0.21
CA GLU A 612 0.47 -27.89 0.84
C GLU A 612 -0.52 -27.81 2.00
N MET A 613 -0.07 -27.41 3.18
CA MET A 613 -0.89 -27.23 4.40
C MET A 613 -1.77 -25.97 4.31
N ALA A 614 -2.58 -25.91 3.24
CA ALA A 614 -3.52 -24.85 2.93
C ALA A 614 -4.66 -25.39 2.07
N SER A 615 -5.60 -24.52 1.69
CA SER A 615 -6.65 -24.86 0.72
C SER A 615 -6.06 -25.37 -0.59
N PRO A 616 -6.59 -26.48 -1.18
CA PRO A 616 -6.10 -27.02 -2.43
C PRO A 616 -6.41 -26.15 -3.66
N LEU A 617 -7.12 -25.04 -3.46
CA LEU A 617 -7.54 -24.13 -4.53
C LEU A 617 -6.35 -23.60 -5.32
N GLY A 618 -6.41 -23.75 -6.65
CA GLY A 618 -5.38 -23.33 -7.60
C GLY A 618 -4.37 -24.41 -7.99
N TRP A 619 -4.11 -25.41 -7.15
CA TRP A 619 -3.14 -26.46 -7.45
C TRP A 619 -3.52 -27.34 -8.66
N HIS A 620 -4.82 -27.47 -8.97
CA HIS A 620 -5.27 -28.22 -10.15
C HIS A 620 -4.72 -27.68 -11.49
N LYS A 621 -4.34 -26.41 -11.53
CA LYS A 621 -3.64 -25.82 -12.68
C LYS A 621 -2.33 -26.56 -13.00
N TYR A 622 -1.61 -27.02 -11.98
CA TYR A 622 -0.29 -27.62 -12.10
C TYR A 622 -0.33 -29.14 -12.08
N VAL A 623 -1.22 -29.73 -11.30
CA VAL A 623 -1.31 -31.20 -11.23
C VAL A 623 -2.22 -31.81 -12.31
N GLY A 624 -3.11 -31.02 -12.92
CA GLY A 624 -4.05 -31.49 -13.92
C GLY A 624 -5.24 -32.26 -13.31
N ILE A 625 -6.08 -32.83 -14.19
CA ILE A 625 -7.33 -33.53 -13.76
C ILE A 625 -7.02 -34.89 -13.11
N GLU A 626 -5.97 -35.59 -13.59
CA GLU A 626 -5.55 -36.91 -13.10
C GLU A 626 -4.67 -36.82 -11.84
N GLY A 627 -4.10 -35.64 -11.58
CA GLY A 627 -3.26 -35.40 -10.43
C GLY A 627 -4.03 -35.26 -9.12
N LYS A 628 -3.31 -35.27 -8.03
CA LYS A 628 -3.87 -35.16 -6.68
C LYS A 628 -3.34 -33.97 -5.91
N VAL A 629 -4.11 -33.52 -4.95
CA VAL A 629 -3.70 -32.49 -4.01
C VAL A 629 -3.88 -32.99 -2.57
N ILE A 630 -2.80 -33.06 -1.82
CA ILE A 630 -2.81 -33.23 -0.36
C ILE A 630 -2.90 -31.82 0.23
N GLY A 631 -4.10 -31.38 0.55
CA GLY A 631 -4.43 -30.06 1.07
C GLY A 631 -5.50 -30.14 2.14
N ILE A 632 -5.95 -29.00 2.65
CA ILE A 632 -6.89 -28.90 3.77
C ILE A 632 -8.21 -28.31 3.27
N ASN A 633 -9.31 -29.04 3.52
CA ASN A 633 -10.68 -28.64 3.15
C ASN A 633 -11.57 -28.33 4.36
N SER A 634 -10.99 -28.20 5.54
CA SER A 634 -11.68 -27.87 6.80
C SER A 634 -10.81 -26.86 7.57
N PHE A 635 -11.36 -26.29 8.63
CA PHE A 635 -10.52 -25.58 9.59
C PHE A 635 -9.61 -26.54 10.34
N GLY A 636 -8.52 -26.02 10.92
CA GLY A 636 -7.57 -26.77 11.72
C GLY A 636 -8.10 -27.18 13.09
N ALA A 637 -7.21 -27.54 14.01
CA ALA A 637 -7.57 -28.03 15.35
C ALA A 637 -6.53 -27.64 16.41
N SER A 638 -6.99 -27.34 17.62
CA SER A 638 -6.11 -27.04 18.75
C SER A 638 -5.53 -28.32 19.34
N ALA A 639 -4.24 -28.55 19.09
CA ALA A 639 -3.42 -29.62 19.64
C ALA A 639 -1.94 -29.32 19.43
N PRO A 640 -0.97 -30.10 19.96
CA PRO A 640 0.43 -29.95 19.57
C PRO A 640 0.59 -29.97 18.05
N GLY A 641 1.36 -29.03 17.50
CA GLY A 641 1.45 -28.79 16.05
C GLY A 641 1.79 -30.05 15.24
N ASP A 642 2.79 -30.81 15.68
CA ASP A 642 3.19 -32.08 15.02
C ASP A 642 2.03 -33.09 14.95
N LEU A 643 1.20 -33.16 16.00
CA LEU A 643 0.03 -34.01 16.03
C LEU A 643 -1.05 -33.52 15.04
N VAL A 644 -1.27 -32.22 14.96
CA VAL A 644 -2.21 -31.64 13.99
C VAL A 644 -1.75 -31.98 12.57
N VAL A 645 -0.50 -31.73 12.24
CA VAL A 645 0.11 -32.05 10.93
C VAL A 645 -0.07 -33.52 10.58
N GLU A 646 0.21 -34.43 11.52
CA GLU A 646 -0.02 -35.90 11.34
C GLU A 646 -1.49 -36.21 11.07
N LYS A 647 -2.41 -35.70 11.91
CA LYS A 647 -3.85 -36.00 11.82
C LYS A 647 -4.50 -35.49 10.54
N TYR A 648 -3.98 -34.39 9.98
CA TYR A 648 -4.40 -33.85 8.69
C TYR A 648 -3.73 -34.54 7.50
N GLY A 649 -2.87 -35.53 7.76
CA GLY A 649 -2.31 -36.41 6.74
C GLY A 649 -1.07 -35.88 6.02
N PHE A 650 -0.40 -34.89 6.58
CA PHE A 650 0.89 -34.39 6.07
C PHE A 650 2.03 -35.26 6.60
N THR A 651 2.05 -36.50 6.13
CA THR A 651 3.05 -37.50 6.49
C THR A 651 3.62 -38.14 5.23
N LYS A 652 4.86 -38.62 5.34
CA LYS A 652 5.55 -39.35 4.25
C LYS A 652 4.71 -40.56 3.82
N GLU A 653 4.15 -41.32 4.77
CA GLU A 653 3.34 -42.52 4.51
C GLU A 653 2.10 -42.20 3.67
N ASN A 654 1.43 -41.08 3.94
CA ASN A 654 0.28 -40.64 3.14
C ASN A 654 0.70 -40.23 1.72
N ILE A 655 1.82 -39.52 1.56
CA ILE A 655 2.34 -39.16 0.23
C ILE A 655 2.61 -40.45 -0.57
N LEU A 656 3.33 -41.43 0.02
CA LEU A 656 3.60 -42.71 -0.62
C LEU A 656 2.32 -43.47 -0.97
N LYS A 657 1.29 -43.43 -0.10
CA LYS A 657 -0.01 -44.02 -0.38
C LYS A 657 -0.70 -43.35 -1.56
N GLN A 658 -0.66 -42.00 -1.63
CA GLN A 658 -1.25 -41.26 -2.75
C GLN A 658 -0.52 -41.54 -4.06
N VAL A 659 0.82 -41.61 -4.07
CA VAL A 659 1.64 -41.98 -5.23
C VAL A 659 1.24 -43.37 -5.76
N ARG A 660 1.09 -44.37 -4.89
CA ARG A 660 0.69 -45.75 -5.27
C ARG A 660 -0.70 -45.84 -5.88
N SER A 661 -1.53 -44.81 -5.68
CA SER A 661 -2.92 -44.77 -6.17
C SER A 661 -3.08 -43.93 -7.46
N LEU A 662 -1.98 -43.41 -8.03
CA LEU A 662 -1.84 -42.85 -9.37
C LEU A 662 -1.31 -43.90 -10.34
#